data_c55cfec385600d6b11f08b5df7b5b3f4
#
_entry.id   c55cfec385600d6b11f08b5df7b5b3f4
#
_cell.length_a   1.000
_cell.length_b   1.000
_cell.length_c   1.000
_cell.angle_alpha   90.00
_cell.angle_beta   90.00
_cell.angle_gamma   90.00
#
_symmetry.space_group_name_H-M   'P 1'
#
loop_
_entity.id
_entity.type
_entity.pdbx_description
1 polymer ?
#
loop_
_entity_poly.entity_id
_entity_poly.type
_entity_poly.pdbx_seq_one_letter_code
_entity_poly.pdbx_strand_id
1 'polypeptide(L)'
;MLRQRLKSALTALTSILMTGGLVAMTPQVAQADPPPLPLPVSCGPSAWHVSKHYEDFKASDGPWRVAPGDNLEVTVTKSDTVELSTQFTAGMSVDYLVAKVNAEIQIGAKASMTSSVGLKTNTVSPSHEITYVSYGIFTERVFLTRTWSPAGCNAGMEHFVGHESALWVHLPKSEGFKKVTQGTGRGGGAAPGPTNPPAPPQPQPVTSVHGLADGTILHTTDTRRIYKMVGGAPVWQATCDAGICDSTPRPTYQSVIDAGPKTPRNGSSAIDQRGRVYIFAGGAPLHQSHCNSPVNCGRPPKISDWSVDARDHMNRVPSDGTLVQGWNGGNGTPVAQVVGGARINFASPQEVIDTGHGTDWPSKVVIVSDYSFNSLGTVPADGTLVQGTGGGSSTPVAMFVAGSRINFFSPEEVVETGYGTNWREKVRAIPSRAFNEFHADIPPDGSLIQGIANGVPTPVAMMLGGARINFASPQEVIDAGFGTDWASKVRTVPARAFTMIRADVPDDGILIQGTGGSTPVAAMIGGARVNFASPQEVIDSGFGTDWASKVRPLPGRAFSLIPDRIADGTRVKKAGSSSQAGIVGRAKVPFMSMDELIACGFGEKRMWTIPDRVWDALPTRIADGTRIAKSGSPSEAAVVGGARVDFHTEAERNVAGYGTKARQVIPVRVWDAMTTRIADGTRIAKSGWSSEAAVVGGARVDFHTEAERNDAGYGAKPRQVVPVRVWDGMTTRIADGTRIAKSGATSEAAVVGGARVDFHSMDELQAAGYGAKPRQVVPVRVWDAMTTRIADGTRIKDAGSLSQAAVVGGAKVPFHSMEELTASGYADVPMQVVPNRVWQSLPAEFADGTRLKSPDSPAVWLITEGRRTPTGVATGVWTVPQRVIDAVPLA
;
A
#
# COMPACT_ATOMS: atom_id res chain seq x y z
N MET A 1 20.54 -34.08 27.65
CA MET A 1 21.25 -32.92 28.24
C MET A 1 20.66 -31.62 27.78
N LEU A 2 19.39 -31.37 28.10
CA LEU A 2 18.66 -30.13 27.68
C LEU A 2 17.65 -29.74 28.75
N ARG A 3 18.07 -29.68 30.04
CA ARG A 3 17.26 -29.29 31.18
C ARG A 3 18.00 -28.56 32.30
N GLN A 4 19.07 -27.83 31.97
CA GLN A 4 19.87 -27.17 33.02
C GLN A 4 20.36 -25.75 32.65
N ARG A 5 19.68 -25.01 31.76
CA ARG A 5 19.96 -23.59 31.47
C ARG A 5 18.73 -22.71 31.44
N LEU A 6 17.82 -22.90 32.39
CA LEU A 6 16.65 -22.01 32.55
C LEU A 6 16.37 -21.72 34.05
N LYS A 7 17.43 -21.40 34.84
CA LYS A 7 17.29 -20.99 36.24
C LYS A 7 18.27 -19.88 36.68
N SER A 8 18.67 -18.98 35.79
CA SER A 8 19.58 -17.87 36.17
C SER A 8 19.19 -16.53 35.54
N ALA A 9 17.89 -16.27 35.37
CA ALA A 9 17.42 -14.97 34.88
C ALA A 9 16.12 -14.50 35.58
N LEU A 10 15.97 -14.80 36.87
CA LEU A 10 14.80 -14.33 37.64
C LEU A 10 15.20 -13.95 39.06
N THR A 11 16.29 -13.15 39.27
CA THR A 11 16.64 -12.61 40.60
C THR A 11 17.40 -11.30 40.46
N ALA A 12 16.75 -10.30 39.84
CA ALA A 12 17.23 -8.91 39.86
C ALA A 12 16.09 -7.94 39.48
N LEU A 13 14.97 -7.99 40.20
CA LEU A 13 13.93 -6.94 40.13
C LEU A 13 13.04 -6.97 41.38
N THR A 14 13.64 -6.85 42.56
CA THR A 14 12.92 -6.56 43.80
C THR A 14 13.88 -5.91 44.77
N SER A 15 14.01 -4.61 44.69
CA SER A 15 14.53 -3.75 45.75
C SER A 15 14.60 -2.30 45.24
N ILE A 16 13.52 -1.59 45.22
CA ILE A 16 13.40 -0.13 45.39
C ILE A 16 11.91 0.16 45.60
N LEU A 17 11.44 0.00 46.81
CA LEU A 17 10.22 0.60 47.31
C LEU A 17 10.37 0.68 48.81
N MET A 18 10.62 1.86 49.29
CA MET A 18 10.29 2.40 50.62
C MET A 18 11.26 3.52 50.98
N THR A 19 10.83 4.74 50.77
CA THR A 19 11.01 5.82 51.78
C THR A 19 10.43 7.10 51.17
N GLY A 20 9.52 7.72 51.89
CA GLY A 20 9.37 9.15 51.79
C GLY A 20 8.02 9.77 51.56
N GLY A 21 7.30 10.04 52.66
CA GLY A 21 6.72 11.37 52.81
C GLY A 21 5.30 11.62 52.28
N LEU A 22 4.31 11.41 53.13
CA LEU A 22 3.01 12.10 53.01
C LEU A 22 3.25 13.62 53.09
N VAL A 23 3.02 14.33 52.01
CA VAL A 23 2.78 15.78 52.04
C VAL A 23 1.29 16.01 51.69
N ALA A 24 0.56 16.51 52.68
CA ALA A 24 -0.81 16.96 52.51
C ALA A 24 -0.89 18.12 51.52
N MET A 25 -1.53 17.91 50.39
CA MET A 25 -1.88 19.00 49.47
C MET A 25 -3.21 19.62 49.88
N THR A 26 -3.15 20.86 50.30
CA THR A 26 -4.29 21.79 50.40
C THR A 26 -4.82 22.07 48.97
N PRO A 27 -6.14 22.24 48.78
CA PRO A 27 -6.65 22.60 47.46
C PRO A 27 -6.26 24.04 47.14
N GLN A 28 -5.41 24.21 46.16
CA GLN A 28 -5.18 25.51 45.53
C GLN A 28 -6.42 25.83 44.65
N VAL A 29 -7.05 26.97 45.00
CA VAL A 29 -8.05 27.60 44.15
C VAL A 29 -7.41 27.94 42.81
N ALA A 30 -7.94 27.35 41.74
CA ALA A 30 -7.49 27.65 40.38
C ALA A 30 -7.75 29.15 40.12
N GLN A 31 -6.67 29.89 39.92
CA GLN A 31 -6.69 31.22 39.34
C GLN A 31 -7.12 31.08 37.87
N ALA A 32 -8.21 31.77 37.49
CA ALA A 32 -8.66 31.82 36.12
C ALA A 32 -7.54 32.40 35.24
N ASP A 33 -7.15 31.65 34.23
CA ASP A 33 -6.27 32.11 33.16
C ASP A 33 -6.90 33.36 32.48
N PRO A 34 -6.09 34.34 32.07
CA PRO A 34 -6.60 35.48 31.30
C PRO A 34 -7.22 34.96 29.98
N PRO A 35 -8.29 35.64 29.47
CA PRO A 35 -8.94 35.20 28.25
C PRO A 35 -7.92 35.12 27.12
N PRO A 36 -7.95 34.00 26.32
CA PRO A 36 -7.05 33.89 25.20
C PRO A 36 -7.24 35.04 24.22
N LEU A 37 -6.14 35.58 23.73
CA LEU A 37 -6.15 36.60 22.67
C LEU A 37 -6.98 36.07 21.49
N PRO A 38 -7.74 36.89 20.79
CA PRO A 38 -8.54 36.47 19.66
C PRO A 38 -7.64 35.81 18.62
N LEU A 39 -7.89 34.54 18.33
CA LEU A 39 -7.24 33.80 17.24
C LEU A 39 -7.54 34.54 15.92
N PRO A 40 -6.59 34.57 14.98
CA PRO A 40 -6.83 35.22 13.70
C PRO A 40 -8.07 34.58 13.05
N VAL A 41 -8.99 35.38 12.57
CA VAL A 41 -10.22 34.98 11.90
C VAL A 41 -9.84 34.16 10.67
N SER A 42 -9.98 32.83 10.75
CA SER A 42 -9.76 31.94 9.61
C SER A 42 -10.99 31.96 8.72
N CYS A 43 -10.81 32.17 7.43
CA CYS A 43 -11.85 31.99 6.42
C CYS A 43 -12.25 30.49 6.41
N GLY A 44 -13.43 30.18 6.90
CA GLY A 44 -13.94 28.81 6.98
C GLY A 44 -15.40 28.74 7.43
N PRO A 45 -16.01 27.58 7.32
CA PRO A 45 -17.38 27.39 7.81
C PRO A 45 -17.44 27.58 9.33
N SER A 46 -18.55 28.18 9.81
CA SER A 46 -18.84 28.26 11.24
C SER A 46 -18.89 26.83 11.87
N ALA A 47 -18.82 26.80 13.21
CA ALA A 47 -19.10 25.56 13.91
C ALA A 47 -20.54 25.08 13.61
N TRP A 48 -20.74 23.76 13.64
CA TRP A 48 -22.07 23.19 13.51
C TRP A 48 -22.94 23.55 14.71
N HIS A 49 -24.22 23.88 14.48
CA HIS A 49 -25.20 24.18 15.50
C HIS A 49 -26.45 23.33 15.33
N VAL A 50 -27.07 22.96 16.46
CA VAL A 50 -28.37 22.30 16.44
C VAL A 50 -29.45 23.34 16.17
N SER A 51 -30.09 23.24 15.01
CA SER A 51 -31.17 24.18 14.63
C SER A 51 -32.58 23.68 14.92
N LYS A 52 -32.78 22.36 14.89
CA LYS A 52 -34.03 21.68 15.22
C LYS A 52 -33.75 20.27 15.73
N HIS A 53 -34.61 19.78 16.61
CA HIS A 53 -34.57 18.39 17.03
C HIS A 53 -35.98 17.86 17.31
N TYR A 54 -36.17 16.54 17.15
CA TYR A 54 -37.45 15.86 17.35
C TYR A 54 -37.19 14.48 17.91
N GLU A 55 -38.02 14.07 18.89
CA GLU A 55 -37.99 12.72 19.38
C GLU A 55 -38.61 11.74 18.37
N ASP A 56 -37.95 10.63 18.16
CA ASP A 56 -38.43 9.53 17.33
C ASP A 56 -38.31 8.21 18.09
N PHE A 57 -38.90 7.14 17.57
CA PHE A 57 -38.90 5.86 18.24
C PHE A 57 -38.74 4.74 17.22
N LYS A 58 -37.69 3.94 17.34
CA LYS A 58 -37.49 2.72 16.57
C LYS A 58 -37.90 1.52 17.37
N ALA A 59 -39.03 0.88 16.98
CA ALA A 59 -39.50 -0.33 17.64
C ALA A 59 -38.57 -1.50 17.35
N SER A 60 -38.14 -2.23 18.37
CA SER A 60 -37.40 -3.48 18.29
C SER A 60 -38.33 -4.68 18.41
N ASP A 61 -39.41 -4.55 19.21
CA ASP A 61 -40.39 -5.62 19.44
C ASP A 61 -41.79 -5.04 19.59
N GLY A 62 -42.82 -5.83 19.31
CA GLY A 62 -44.20 -5.38 19.27
C GLY A 62 -44.66 -4.95 17.85
N PRO A 63 -45.76 -4.18 17.68
CA PRO A 63 -46.69 -3.77 18.74
C PRO A 63 -47.58 -4.88 19.30
N TRP A 64 -47.70 -4.94 20.61
CA TRP A 64 -48.69 -5.80 21.28
C TRP A 64 -49.99 -5.01 21.53
N ARG A 65 -51.09 -5.61 21.17
CA ARG A 65 -52.42 -4.98 21.31
C ARG A 65 -53.06 -5.38 22.65
N VAL A 66 -53.45 -4.42 23.45
CA VAL A 66 -54.20 -4.59 24.70
C VAL A 66 -55.66 -4.14 24.47
N ALA A 67 -56.63 -5.03 24.65
CA ALA A 67 -58.02 -4.70 24.42
C ALA A 67 -58.57 -3.74 25.53
N PRO A 68 -59.68 -3.04 25.31
CA PRO A 68 -60.26 -2.10 26.29
C PRO A 68 -60.57 -2.82 27.59
N GLY A 69 -60.06 -2.28 28.71
CA GLY A 69 -60.21 -2.82 30.04
C GLY A 69 -59.33 -4.01 30.42
N ASP A 70 -58.53 -4.56 29.44
CA ASP A 70 -57.64 -5.68 29.68
C ASP A 70 -56.28 -5.21 30.25
N ASN A 71 -55.61 -6.17 30.94
CA ASN A 71 -54.23 -6.05 31.39
C ASN A 71 -53.36 -7.07 30.69
N LEU A 72 -52.26 -6.62 30.12
CA LEU A 72 -51.31 -7.48 29.40
C LEU A 72 -49.90 -7.30 29.95
N GLU A 73 -49.30 -8.42 30.40
CA GLU A 73 -47.86 -8.45 30.67
C GLU A 73 -47.12 -8.78 29.38
N VAL A 74 -46.23 -7.91 28.98
CA VAL A 74 -45.43 -8.05 27.78
C VAL A 74 -43.98 -8.37 28.16
N THR A 75 -43.40 -9.36 27.52
CA THR A 75 -41.98 -9.68 27.65
C THR A 75 -41.30 -9.42 26.29
N VAL A 76 -40.20 -8.65 26.30
CA VAL A 76 -39.44 -8.34 25.13
C VAL A 76 -38.66 -9.57 24.67
N THR A 77 -38.82 -9.98 23.43
CA THR A 77 -38.16 -11.16 22.83
C THR A 77 -37.16 -10.83 21.75
N LYS A 78 -37.25 -9.64 21.20
CA LYS A 78 -36.37 -9.19 20.10
C LYS A 78 -35.59 -7.95 20.51
N SER A 79 -34.34 -7.87 20.06
CA SER A 79 -33.50 -6.68 20.19
C SER A 79 -33.20 -6.09 18.84
N ASP A 80 -32.90 -4.82 18.81
CA ASP A 80 -32.42 -4.12 17.64
C ASP A 80 -31.32 -3.13 18.06
N THR A 81 -30.44 -2.75 17.11
CA THR A 81 -29.39 -1.79 17.35
C THR A 81 -29.63 -0.54 16.50
N VAL A 82 -29.49 0.62 17.13
CA VAL A 82 -29.44 1.90 16.44
C VAL A 82 -28.06 2.47 16.60
N GLU A 83 -27.37 2.64 15.47
CA GLU A 83 -26.03 3.22 15.42
C GLU A 83 -26.05 4.49 14.57
N LEU A 84 -25.21 5.45 14.94
CA LEU A 84 -24.98 6.61 14.13
C LEU A 84 -24.16 6.19 12.90
N SER A 85 -24.72 6.35 11.72
CA SER A 85 -24.03 6.04 10.47
C SER A 85 -22.75 6.86 10.34
N THR A 86 -21.62 6.18 10.14
CA THR A 86 -20.28 6.80 9.98
C THR A 86 -20.06 7.45 8.62
N GLN A 87 -21.01 7.40 7.71
CA GLN A 87 -20.90 8.04 6.39
C GLN A 87 -21.15 9.56 6.46
N PHE A 88 -20.34 10.25 7.24
CA PHE A 88 -20.36 11.71 7.27
C PHE A 88 -19.29 12.27 6.32
N THR A 89 -19.75 12.77 5.19
CA THR A 89 -18.93 13.55 4.24
C THR A 89 -18.54 14.93 4.77
N ALA A 90 -18.90 15.26 6.01
CA ALA A 90 -18.75 16.61 6.58
C ALA A 90 -17.50 16.82 7.46
N GLY A 91 -16.63 15.83 7.58
CA GLY A 91 -15.37 15.97 8.34
C GLY A 91 -15.53 16.02 9.88
N MET A 92 -16.67 15.57 10.43
CA MET A 92 -16.88 15.44 11.87
C MET A 92 -16.70 13.99 12.32
N SER A 93 -16.09 13.78 13.49
CA SER A 93 -16.13 12.47 14.14
C SER A 93 -17.47 12.24 14.85
N VAL A 94 -17.87 10.97 15.00
CA VAL A 94 -19.08 10.59 15.75
C VAL A 94 -19.05 11.15 17.17
N ASP A 95 -17.92 11.05 17.84
CA ASP A 95 -17.73 11.51 19.21
C ASP A 95 -17.90 13.02 19.34
N TYR A 96 -17.36 13.80 18.38
CA TYR A 96 -17.56 15.25 18.33
C TYR A 96 -19.04 15.59 18.17
N LEU A 97 -19.75 14.91 17.28
CA LEU A 97 -21.16 15.13 17.03
C LEU A 97 -22.02 14.83 18.28
N VAL A 98 -21.79 13.68 18.90
CA VAL A 98 -22.50 13.30 20.15
C VAL A 98 -22.22 14.30 21.26
N ALA A 99 -20.97 14.71 21.47
CA ALA A 99 -20.60 15.71 22.46
C ALA A 99 -21.26 17.08 22.17
N LYS A 100 -21.27 17.49 20.90
CA LYS A 100 -21.86 18.77 20.46
C LYS A 100 -23.37 18.81 20.71
N VAL A 101 -24.09 17.74 20.31
CA VAL A 101 -25.54 17.63 20.52
C VAL A 101 -25.88 17.62 22.00
N ASN A 102 -25.14 16.86 22.81
CA ASN A 102 -25.36 16.82 24.24
C ASN A 102 -25.07 18.14 24.94
N ALA A 103 -24.08 18.90 24.44
CA ALA A 103 -23.77 20.22 24.98
C ALA A 103 -24.88 21.26 24.67
N GLU A 104 -25.49 21.17 23.47
CA GLU A 104 -26.50 22.16 23.04
C GLU A 104 -27.93 21.85 23.53
N ILE A 105 -28.34 20.57 23.57
CA ILE A 105 -29.75 20.21 23.89
C ILE A 105 -29.90 19.22 25.04
N GLN A 106 -28.83 18.76 25.66
CA GLN A 106 -28.76 17.94 26.87
C GLN A 106 -29.63 16.66 26.85
N ILE A 107 -29.71 15.98 25.72
CA ILE A 107 -30.61 14.81 25.54
C ILE A 107 -29.99 13.46 25.96
N GLY A 108 -28.72 13.42 26.33
CA GLY A 108 -28.02 12.16 26.65
C GLY A 108 -27.83 11.26 25.45
N ALA A 109 -27.60 11.83 24.26
CA ALA A 109 -27.35 11.11 23.02
C ALA A 109 -26.11 10.23 23.11
N LYS A 110 -26.15 9.08 22.43
CA LYS A 110 -25.06 8.09 22.34
C LYS A 110 -24.70 7.85 20.89
N ALA A 111 -23.50 7.28 20.65
CA ALA A 111 -23.05 6.89 19.30
C ALA A 111 -23.79 5.65 18.79
N SER A 112 -24.07 4.71 19.67
CA SER A 112 -24.87 3.51 19.39
C SER A 112 -25.64 3.06 20.64
N MET A 113 -26.71 2.31 20.42
CA MET A 113 -27.48 1.67 21.49
C MET A 113 -28.15 0.41 20.95
N THR A 114 -28.06 -0.67 21.70
CA THR A 114 -28.79 -1.90 21.43
C THR A 114 -29.88 -2.09 22.48
N SER A 115 -31.09 -2.40 22.06
CA SER A 115 -32.20 -2.64 22.98
C SER A 115 -32.08 -3.97 23.69
N SER A 116 -32.45 -4.01 24.95
CA SER A 116 -32.37 -5.20 25.81
C SER A 116 -33.48 -6.22 25.51
N VAL A 117 -33.25 -7.49 25.81
CA VAL A 117 -34.26 -8.56 25.79
C VAL A 117 -34.57 -9.04 27.19
N GLY A 118 -35.72 -9.66 27.37
CA GLY A 118 -36.15 -10.18 28.67
C GLY A 118 -36.79 -9.14 29.60
N LEU A 119 -36.87 -7.88 29.20
CA LEU A 119 -37.56 -6.82 29.94
C LEU A 119 -39.07 -7.06 29.89
N LYS A 120 -39.75 -6.73 30.98
CA LYS A 120 -41.19 -6.88 31.12
C LYS A 120 -41.88 -5.56 31.44
N THR A 121 -43.06 -5.37 30.91
CA THR A 121 -43.97 -4.30 31.31
C THR A 121 -45.38 -4.82 31.43
N ASN A 122 -46.11 -4.30 32.40
CA ASN A 122 -47.53 -4.53 32.52
C ASN A 122 -48.29 -3.30 32.02
N THR A 123 -49.25 -3.51 31.14
CA THR A 123 -50.04 -2.43 30.56
C THR A 123 -51.53 -2.71 30.68
N VAL A 124 -52.21 -1.80 31.34
CA VAL A 124 -53.68 -1.79 31.43
C VAL A 124 -54.20 -0.81 30.41
N SER A 125 -55.14 -1.27 29.56
CA SER A 125 -55.81 -0.40 28.62
C SER A 125 -57.05 0.23 29.28
N PRO A 126 -57.37 1.52 29.09
CA PRO A 126 -58.61 2.13 29.57
C PRO A 126 -59.85 1.39 29.03
N SER A 127 -60.96 1.43 29.76
CA SER A 127 -62.18 0.65 29.48
C SER A 127 -62.84 0.94 28.12
N HIS A 128 -62.46 2.04 27.45
CA HIS A 128 -63.02 2.42 26.16
C HIS A 128 -61.94 2.66 25.07
N GLU A 129 -60.74 2.14 25.31
CA GLU A 129 -59.59 2.41 24.43
C GLU A 129 -58.82 1.12 24.17
N ILE A 130 -58.16 1.08 23.02
CA ILE A 130 -57.18 0.03 22.69
C ILE A 130 -55.80 0.62 22.89
N THR A 131 -54.96 -0.04 23.68
CA THR A 131 -53.57 0.38 23.86
C THR A 131 -52.63 -0.51 23.06
N TYR A 132 -51.78 0.09 22.23
CA TYR A 132 -50.68 -0.60 21.58
C TYR A 132 -49.39 -0.31 22.35
N VAL A 133 -48.62 -1.36 22.62
CA VAL A 133 -47.35 -1.29 23.31
C VAL A 133 -46.25 -1.72 22.36
N SER A 134 -45.20 -0.97 22.24
CA SER A 134 -43.99 -1.35 21.50
C SER A 134 -42.76 -1.11 22.37
N TYR A 135 -41.80 -1.98 22.33
CA TYR A 135 -40.51 -1.78 22.96
C TYR A 135 -39.46 -1.41 21.90
N GLY A 136 -38.53 -0.52 22.22
CA GLY A 136 -37.52 -0.09 21.28
C GLY A 136 -36.59 0.99 21.81
N ILE A 137 -35.92 1.67 20.90
CA ILE A 137 -34.98 2.73 21.20
C ILE A 137 -35.60 4.08 20.87
N PHE A 138 -35.63 4.96 21.85
CA PHE A 138 -35.93 6.37 21.62
C PHE A 138 -34.71 7.01 21.03
N THR A 139 -34.90 7.67 19.91
CA THR A 139 -33.86 8.38 19.18
C THR A 139 -34.21 9.86 19.12
N GLU A 140 -33.21 10.73 19.05
CA GLU A 140 -33.40 12.12 18.74
C GLU A 140 -32.96 12.36 17.30
N ARG A 141 -33.86 12.84 16.48
CA ARG A 141 -33.58 13.31 15.15
C ARG A 141 -33.15 14.78 15.22
N VAL A 142 -31.88 15.04 14.98
CA VAL A 142 -31.25 16.34 15.14
C VAL A 142 -30.91 16.94 13.78
N PHE A 143 -31.31 18.18 13.57
CA PHE A 143 -30.94 18.95 12.38
C PHE A 143 -29.80 19.90 12.70
N LEU A 144 -28.66 19.64 12.14
CA LEU A 144 -27.45 20.46 12.29
C LEU A 144 -27.30 21.38 11.09
N THR A 145 -26.99 22.64 11.37
CA THR A 145 -26.68 23.64 10.35
C THR A 145 -25.34 24.32 10.63
N ARG A 146 -24.66 24.72 9.59
CA ARG A 146 -23.51 25.63 9.66
C ARG A 146 -23.58 26.62 8.52
N THR A 147 -23.17 27.87 8.81
CA THR A 147 -23.11 28.94 7.82
C THR A 147 -21.67 29.27 7.49
N TRP A 148 -21.44 29.71 6.28
CA TRP A 148 -20.18 30.31 5.88
C TRP A 148 -20.30 31.84 6.10
N SER A 149 -19.44 32.41 6.94
CA SER A 149 -19.40 33.86 7.11
C SER A 149 -18.30 34.45 6.24
N PRO A 150 -18.62 35.42 5.36
CA PRO A 150 -17.60 36.12 4.57
C PRO A 150 -16.91 37.25 5.37
N ALA A 151 -17.31 37.52 6.61
CA ALA A 151 -16.74 38.59 7.42
C ALA A 151 -15.32 38.26 7.85
N GLY A 152 -14.32 38.79 7.16
CA GLY A 152 -12.90 38.66 7.48
C GLY A 152 -12.03 38.08 6.37
N CYS A 153 -12.57 37.78 5.19
CA CYS A 153 -11.79 37.32 4.03
C CYS A 153 -11.33 38.52 3.20
N ASN A 154 -10.06 38.54 2.76
CA ASN A 154 -9.48 39.60 1.94
C ASN A 154 -10.28 39.86 0.66
N ALA A 155 -10.37 41.12 0.28
CA ALA A 155 -11.02 41.63 -0.93
C ALA A 155 -10.63 40.80 -2.19
N GLY A 156 -11.62 40.15 -2.79
CA GLY A 156 -11.46 39.30 -3.99
C GLY A 156 -12.38 38.09 -4.05
N MET A 157 -13.06 37.73 -2.95
CA MET A 157 -14.04 36.65 -2.88
C MET A 157 -15.47 37.10 -2.71
N GLU A 158 -15.84 38.25 -3.28
CA GLU A 158 -17.16 38.90 -3.10
C GLU A 158 -18.33 38.14 -3.74
N HIS A 159 -18.09 36.95 -4.35
CA HIS A 159 -19.13 36.18 -5.02
C HIS A 159 -19.45 34.82 -4.42
N PHE A 160 -18.98 34.49 -3.23
CA PHE A 160 -19.43 33.29 -2.54
C PHE A 160 -20.63 33.61 -1.66
N VAL A 161 -21.82 33.46 -2.22
CA VAL A 161 -23.08 33.37 -1.47
C VAL A 161 -22.99 32.18 -0.54
N GLY A 162 -23.17 32.38 0.78
CA GLY A 162 -23.01 31.38 1.80
C GLY A 162 -23.78 30.10 1.51
N HIS A 163 -23.09 28.99 1.31
CA HIS A 163 -23.70 27.68 1.26
C HIS A 163 -24.02 27.22 2.68
N GLU A 164 -25.30 27.17 3.03
CA GLU A 164 -25.74 26.47 4.22
C GLU A 164 -25.55 24.97 4.02
N SER A 165 -24.72 24.35 4.82
CA SER A 165 -24.66 22.89 4.90
C SER A 165 -25.60 22.43 5.98
N ALA A 166 -26.56 21.56 5.64
CA ALA A 166 -27.55 21.04 6.59
C ALA A 166 -27.45 19.50 6.63
N LEU A 167 -27.57 18.96 7.83
CA LEU A 167 -27.44 17.52 8.05
C LEU A 167 -28.46 17.04 9.10
N TRP A 168 -29.23 16.00 8.77
CA TRP A 168 -30.06 15.27 9.71
C TRP A 168 -29.31 14.06 10.28
N VAL A 169 -29.33 13.93 11.59
CA VAL A 169 -28.78 12.77 12.30
C VAL A 169 -29.80 12.18 13.27
N HIS A 170 -29.79 10.85 13.39
CA HIS A 170 -30.60 10.12 14.36
C HIS A 170 -29.67 9.60 15.43
N LEU A 171 -29.79 10.08 16.64
CA LEU A 171 -28.98 9.75 17.79
C LEU A 171 -29.79 8.94 18.79
N PRO A 172 -29.40 7.69 19.12
CA PRO A 172 -30.05 6.94 20.18
C PRO A 172 -29.82 7.60 21.55
N LYS A 173 -30.85 7.68 22.40
CA LYS A 173 -30.75 8.29 23.71
C LYS A 173 -31.15 7.38 24.88
N SER A 174 -32.20 6.58 24.71
CA SER A 174 -32.66 5.65 25.73
C SER A 174 -33.45 4.48 25.11
N GLU A 175 -33.60 3.40 25.81
CA GLU A 175 -34.52 2.34 25.47
C GLU A 175 -35.78 2.35 26.41
N GLY A 176 -36.91 1.83 25.92
CA GLY A 176 -38.12 1.76 26.73
C GLY A 176 -39.34 1.35 25.93
N PHE A 177 -40.46 1.36 26.65
CA PHE A 177 -41.78 1.03 26.12
C PHE A 177 -42.52 2.29 25.68
N LYS A 178 -42.99 2.31 24.42
CA LYS A 178 -43.89 3.32 23.91
C LYS A 178 -45.33 2.77 23.91
N LYS A 179 -46.24 3.50 24.52
CA LYS A 179 -47.66 3.17 24.61
C LYS A 179 -48.46 4.19 23.80
N VAL A 180 -49.34 3.72 22.94
CA VAL A 180 -50.23 4.52 22.12
C VAL A 180 -51.63 4.02 22.34
N THR A 181 -52.51 4.87 22.91
CA THR A 181 -53.90 4.55 23.21
C THR A 181 -54.81 5.17 22.17
N GLN A 182 -55.76 4.41 21.67
CA GLN A 182 -56.75 4.84 20.68
C GLN A 182 -58.16 4.58 21.18
N GLY A 183 -59.02 5.61 21.17
CA GLY A 183 -60.45 5.47 21.56
C GLY A 183 -61.20 4.54 20.63
N THR A 184 -61.95 3.64 21.20
CA THR A 184 -62.90 2.74 20.45
C THR A 184 -64.15 3.48 20.09
N GLY A 185 -64.18 4.57 19.40
CA GLY A 185 -65.34 5.38 19.05
C GLY A 185 -66.70 4.68 19.00
N ARG A 186 -67.23 4.37 20.16
CA ARG A 186 -68.67 4.04 20.31
C ARG A 186 -69.32 5.19 21.10
N GLY A 187 -69.94 6.08 20.36
CA GLY A 187 -70.79 7.08 20.92
C GLY A 187 -71.98 6.44 21.68
N GLY A 188 -72.18 6.84 22.97
CA GLY A 188 -73.34 6.46 23.69
C GLY A 188 -74.65 6.93 23.06
N GLY A 189 -75.62 6.10 23.05
CA GLY A 189 -76.88 6.38 22.47
C GLY A 189 -77.58 7.63 23.06
N ALA A 190 -77.93 8.58 22.24
CA ALA A 190 -78.79 9.72 22.53
C ALA A 190 -80.20 9.40 21.97
N ALA A 191 -81.21 9.76 22.70
CA ALA A 191 -82.63 9.63 22.38
C ALA A 191 -83.03 10.27 21.02
N PRO A 192 -84.12 9.86 20.35
CA PRO A 192 -84.52 10.34 19.09
C PRO A 192 -84.93 11.77 19.03
N GLY A 193 -84.19 12.66 18.42
CA GLY A 193 -84.56 14.00 18.01
C GLY A 193 -85.03 14.07 16.59
N PRO A 194 -85.67 15.16 16.14
CA PRO A 194 -86.46 15.24 14.94
C PRO A 194 -85.64 15.01 13.69
N THR A 195 -86.33 14.33 12.74
CA THR A 195 -85.78 13.95 11.42
C THR A 195 -85.18 15.09 10.68
N ASN A 196 -83.85 15.01 10.46
CA ASN A 196 -83.11 15.82 9.47
C ASN A 196 -83.29 15.20 8.06
N PRO A 197 -83.21 16.02 7.04
CA PRO A 197 -83.24 15.56 5.64
C PRO A 197 -82.13 14.59 5.37
N PRO A 198 -82.28 13.65 4.38
CA PRO A 198 -81.27 12.60 4.12
C PRO A 198 -79.95 13.22 3.85
N ALA A 199 -78.94 12.72 4.53
CA ALA A 199 -77.55 13.06 4.28
C ALA A 199 -77.16 12.83 2.80
N PRO A 200 -76.32 13.70 2.21
CA PRO A 200 -75.87 13.44 0.84
C PRO A 200 -75.14 12.09 0.79
N PRO A 201 -75.26 11.34 -0.32
CA PRO A 201 -74.69 10.02 -0.44
C PRO A 201 -73.23 10.06 -0.12
N GLN A 202 -72.78 9.21 0.80
CA GLN A 202 -71.35 9.09 1.11
C GLN A 202 -70.59 8.70 -0.18
N PRO A 203 -69.45 9.36 -0.44
CA PRO A 203 -68.66 8.99 -1.65
C PRO A 203 -68.33 7.53 -1.60
N GLN A 204 -68.64 6.78 -2.62
CA GLN A 204 -68.27 5.38 -2.78
C GLN A 204 -66.74 5.22 -2.72
N PRO A 205 -66.23 4.18 -2.04
CA PRO A 205 -64.79 3.93 -1.96
C PRO A 205 -64.17 3.79 -3.37
N VAL A 206 -63.05 4.41 -3.58
CA VAL A 206 -62.27 4.26 -4.79
C VAL A 206 -61.69 2.84 -4.85
N THR A 207 -62.04 2.09 -5.91
CA THR A 207 -61.64 0.70 -6.13
C THR A 207 -60.41 0.57 -7.05
N SER A 208 -59.98 1.67 -7.70
CA SER A 208 -58.75 1.72 -8.50
C SER A 208 -58.21 3.15 -8.50
N VAL A 209 -56.88 3.27 -8.40
CA VAL A 209 -56.17 4.58 -8.53
C VAL A 209 -55.91 4.95 -10.00
N HIS A 210 -56.09 4.02 -10.93
CA HIS A 210 -55.85 4.27 -12.35
C HIS A 210 -56.85 5.29 -12.91
N GLY A 211 -56.35 6.30 -13.60
CA GLY A 211 -57.16 7.37 -14.23
C GLY A 211 -57.57 8.49 -13.27
N LEU A 212 -57.20 8.47 -12.04
CA LEU A 212 -57.41 9.60 -11.12
C LEU A 212 -56.53 10.79 -11.53
N ALA A 213 -57.11 11.98 -11.50
CA ALA A 213 -56.35 13.21 -11.77
C ALA A 213 -55.27 13.51 -10.74
N ASP A 214 -54.16 14.06 -11.15
CA ASP A 214 -53.14 14.56 -10.24
C ASP A 214 -53.73 15.60 -9.28
N GLY A 215 -53.27 15.56 -8.01
CA GLY A 215 -53.87 16.37 -6.95
C GLY A 215 -55.02 15.68 -6.22
N THR A 216 -55.65 14.59 -6.75
CA THR A 216 -56.70 13.85 -6.04
C THR A 216 -56.16 13.34 -4.70
N ILE A 217 -56.90 13.59 -3.61
CA ILE A 217 -56.56 13.11 -2.29
C ILE A 217 -57.32 11.83 -1.96
N LEU A 218 -56.59 10.82 -1.53
CA LEU A 218 -57.10 9.52 -1.09
C LEU A 218 -56.87 9.30 0.40
N HIS A 219 -57.83 8.74 1.09
CA HIS A 219 -57.72 8.36 2.48
C HIS A 219 -58.01 6.85 2.64
N THR A 220 -57.05 6.09 3.09
CA THR A 220 -57.25 4.66 3.33
C THR A 220 -58.02 4.45 4.61
N THR A 221 -59.16 3.72 4.50
CA THR A 221 -60.08 3.50 5.65
C THR A 221 -59.54 2.46 6.61
N ASP A 222 -58.69 1.56 6.14
CA ASP A 222 -58.06 0.50 6.92
C ASP A 222 -56.77 0.91 7.59
N THR A 223 -55.91 1.71 6.99
CA THR A 223 -54.62 2.14 7.52
C THR A 223 -54.59 3.61 7.97
N ARG A 224 -55.65 4.37 7.65
CA ARG A 224 -55.80 5.82 7.94
C ARG A 224 -54.69 6.70 7.35
N ARG A 225 -54.04 6.25 6.28
CA ARG A 225 -53.01 7.01 5.55
C ARG A 225 -53.65 7.91 4.52
N ILE A 226 -53.00 9.04 4.27
CA ILE A 226 -53.42 9.98 3.24
C ILE A 226 -52.43 9.92 2.07
N TYR A 227 -52.97 9.86 0.86
CA TYR A 227 -52.18 9.86 -0.37
C TYR A 227 -52.69 10.96 -1.31
N LYS A 228 -51.78 11.56 -2.04
CA LYS A 228 -52.11 12.51 -3.12
C LYS A 228 -51.62 11.96 -4.43
N MET A 229 -52.47 11.99 -5.46
CA MET A 229 -52.09 11.53 -6.78
C MET A 229 -51.09 12.51 -7.41
N VAL A 230 -49.92 11.99 -7.85
CA VAL A 230 -48.86 12.75 -8.52
C VAL A 230 -48.35 11.92 -9.65
N GLY A 231 -48.44 12.45 -10.89
CA GLY A 231 -47.99 11.71 -12.07
C GLY A 231 -48.66 10.36 -12.24
N GLY A 232 -49.93 10.24 -11.77
CA GLY A 232 -50.72 9.02 -11.77
C GLY A 232 -50.35 8.01 -10.68
N ALA A 233 -49.40 8.29 -9.79
CA ALA A 233 -49.03 7.43 -8.67
C ALA A 233 -49.55 8.01 -7.32
N PRO A 234 -49.97 7.19 -6.36
CA PRO A 234 -50.39 7.63 -5.04
C PRO A 234 -49.16 7.92 -4.16
N VAL A 235 -48.87 9.18 -3.86
CA VAL A 235 -47.77 9.62 -3.03
C VAL A 235 -48.24 9.88 -1.59
N TRP A 236 -47.68 9.20 -0.63
CA TRP A 236 -48.03 9.34 0.78
C TRP A 236 -47.79 10.76 1.30
N GLN A 237 -48.75 11.25 2.12
CA GLN A 237 -48.66 12.55 2.76
C GLN A 237 -48.56 12.37 4.29
N ALA A 238 -47.52 12.91 4.91
CA ALA A 238 -47.34 12.82 6.35
C ALA A 238 -48.28 13.78 7.12
N THR A 239 -48.66 14.90 6.52
CA THR A 239 -49.53 15.95 7.07
C THR A 239 -50.55 16.40 6.04
N CYS A 240 -51.67 16.94 6.52
CA CYS A 240 -52.70 17.59 5.69
C CYS A 240 -52.70 19.12 5.89
N ASP A 241 -51.57 19.69 6.22
CA ASP A 241 -51.47 21.15 6.48
C ASP A 241 -51.71 21.98 5.23
N ALA A 242 -51.90 23.28 5.40
CA ALA A 242 -52.35 24.27 4.43
C ALA A 242 -51.83 24.04 2.98
N GLY A 243 -52.73 23.73 2.08
CA GLY A 243 -52.48 23.53 0.66
C GLY A 243 -51.98 22.13 0.25
N ILE A 244 -51.84 21.16 1.17
CA ILE A 244 -51.61 19.77 0.84
C ILE A 244 -52.91 19.05 0.62
N CYS A 245 -53.88 19.15 1.54
CA CYS A 245 -55.22 18.57 1.43
C CYS A 245 -56.24 19.68 1.10
N ASP A 246 -56.23 20.14 -0.09
CA ASP A 246 -57.09 21.22 -0.62
C ASP A 246 -58.43 20.75 -1.19
N SER A 247 -58.68 19.46 -1.13
CA SER A 247 -59.93 18.84 -1.53
C SER A 247 -60.38 17.74 -0.53
N THR A 248 -61.66 17.40 -0.54
CA THR A 248 -62.19 16.32 0.30
C THR A 248 -61.54 14.98 -0.07
N PRO A 249 -60.91 14.30 0.92
CA PRO A 249 -60.25 13.01 0.67
C PRO A 249 -61.26 11.94 0.26
N ARG A 250 -61.01 11.21 -0.81
CA ARG A 250 -61.84 10.10 -1.26
C ARG A 250 -61.46 8.83 -0.50
N PRO A 251 -62.40 8.11 0.06
CA PRO A 251 -62.12 6.86 0.78
C PRO A 251 -61.60 5.77 -0.19
N THR A 252 -60.67 4.97 0.27
CA THR A 252 -60.11 3.80 -0.42
C THR A 252 -59.56 2.80 0.56
N TYR A 253 -58.92 1.71 0.09
CA TYR A 253 -58.23 0.72 0.94
C TYR A 253 -56.75 0.71 0.61
N GLN A 254 -55.87 0.32 1.55
CA GLN A 254 -54.44 0.22 1.34
C GLN A 254 -54.12 -0.72 0.16
N SER A 255 -54.85 -1.82 0.04
CA SER A 255 -54.67 -2.77 -1.07
C SER A 255 -54.86 -2.14 -2.46
N VAL A 256 -55.73 -1.14 -2.58
CA VAL A 256 -55.95 -0.39 -3.82
C VAL A 256 -54.77 0.54 -4.12
N ILE A 257 -54.19 1.14 -3.08
CA ILE A 257 -52.96 1.93 -3.15
C ILE A 257 -51.78 1.05 -3.59
N ASP A 258 -51.67 -0.12 -2.95
CA ASP A 258 -50.58 -1.08 -3.22
C ASP A 258 -50.66 -1.72 -4.61
N ALA A 259 -51.86 -1.83 -5.16
CA ALA A 259 -52.07 -2.29 -6.55
C ALA A 259 -51.85 -1.19 -7.59
N GLY A 260 -51.70 0.08 -7.18
CA GLY A 260 -51.48 1.22 -8.08
C GLY A 260 -50.05 1.34 -8.58
N PRO A 261 -49.82 2.31 -9.48
CA PRO A 261 -48.50 2.62 -9.96
C PRO A 261 -47.53 2.93 -8.80
N LYS A 262 -46.33 2.33 -8.83
CA LYS A 262 -45.35 2.43 -7.73
C LYS A 262 -44.57 3.74 -7.77
N THR A 263 -44.57 4.45 -8.91
CA THR A 263 -43.81 5.69 -9.06
C THR A 263 -44.53 6.66 -10.00
N PRO A 264 -44.36 7.98 -9.80
CA PRO A 264 -44.88 8.99 -10.73
C PRO A 264 -44.29 8.85 -12.12
N ARG A 265 -45.09 9.20 -13.14
CA ARG A 265 -44.68 9.18 -14.56
C ARG A 265 -43.55 10.16 -14.82
N ASN A 266 -42.69 9.84 -15.80
CA ASN A 266 -41.64 10.74 -16.32
C ASN A 266 -42.24 12.09 -16.77
N GLY A 267 -41.56 13.18 -16.42
CA GLY A 267 -41.97 14.53 -16.75
C GLY A 267 -43.11 15.11 -15.90
N SER A 268 -43.77 14.32 -15.05
CA SER A 268 -44.70 14.87 -14.05
C SER A 268 -43.96 15.64 -12.99
N SER A 269 -44.66 16.58 -12.33
CA SER A 269 -44.03 17.48 -11.32
C SER A 269 -44.79 17.51 -10.00
N ALA A 270 -44.07 17.90 -8.95
CA ALA A 270 -44.63 18.19 -7.65
C ALA A 270 -43.90 19.39 -7.04
N ILE A 271 -44.56 20.09 -6.09
CA ILE A 271 -43.96 21.15 -5.30
C ILE A 271 -44.08 20.81 -3.80
N ASP A 272 -43.00 20.91 -3.04
CA ASP A 272 -43.03 20.66 -1.60
C ASP A 272 -43.49 21.87 -0.78
N GLN A 273 -43.61 21.73 0.52
CA GLN A 273 -44.05 22.79 1.43
C GLN A 273 -43.10 23.99 1.46
N ARG A 274 -41.83 23.79 1.12
CA ARG A 274 -40.79 24.83 1.04
C ARG A 274 -40.77 25.55 -0.31
N GLY A 275 -41.64 25.15 -1.23
CA GLY A 275 -41.69 25.72 -2.59
C GLY A 275 -40.67 25.11 -3.54
N ARG A 276 -39.94 24.04 -3.19
CA ARG A 276 -39.04 23.35 -4.08
C ARG A 276 -39.82 22.54 -5.08
N VAL A 277 -39.56 22.76 -6.37
CA VAL A 277 -40.22 22.05 -7.46
C VAL A 277 -39.38 20.84 -7.86
N TYR A 278 -40.04 19.73 -8.09
CA TYR A 278 -39.46 18.50 -8.57
C TYR A 278 -40.08 18.05 -9.87
N ILE A 279 -39.26 17.55 -10.81
CA ILE A 279 -39.71 16.79 -11.98
C ILE A 279 -39.34 15.34 -11.75
N PHE A 280 -40.27 14.43 -12.02
CA PHE A 280 -40.02 13.00 -11.88
C PHE A 280 -39.38 12.44 -13.17
N ALA A 281 -38.24 11.77 -12.99
CA ALA A 281 -37.58 11.02 -14.07
C ALA A 281 -37.27 9.62 -13.54
N GLY A 282 -37.69 8.58 -14.27
CA GLY A 282 -37.55 7.19 -13.82
C GLY A 282 -38.11 6.95 -12.43
N GLY A 283 -39.18 7.64 -12.04
CA GLY A 283 -39.81 7.55 -10.75
C GLY A 283 -39.10 8.29 -9.61
N ALA A 284 -37.96 8.94 -9.87
CA ALA A 284 -37.23 9.71 -8.88
C ALA A 284 -37.56 11.22 -8.99
N PRO A 285 -37.73 11.91 -7.84
CA PRO A 285 -37.92 13.36 -7.81
C PRO A 285 -36.59 14.09 -8.00
N LEU A 286 -36.42 14.80 -9.09
CA LEU A 286 -35.26 15.65 -9.37
C LEU A 286 -35.62 17.11 -9.08
N HIS A 287 -34.92 17.73 -8.13
CA HIS A 287 -35.15 19.13 -7.71
C HIS A 287 -34.78 20.08 -8.85
N GLN A 288 -35.70 21.01 -9.19
CA GLN A 288 -35.47 21.98 -10.26
C GLN A 288 -35.01 23.32 -9.69
N SER A 289 -33.90 23.85 -10.22
CA SER A 289 -33.44 25.19 -9.89
C SER A 289 -34.25 26.28 -10.59
N HIS A 290 -34.91 25.96 -11.70
CA HIS A 290 -35.77 26.84 -12.47
C HIS A 290 -36.79 26.03 -13.27
N CYS A 291 -37.88 26.71 -13.69
CA CYS A 291 -38.93 26.15 -14.56
C CYS A 291 -39.06 26.90 -15.90
N ASN A 292 -37.93 27.46 -16.37
CA ASN A 292 -37.91 28.17 -17.66
C ASN A 292 -37.93 27.15 -18.81
N SER A 293 -38.71 27.47 -19.85
CA SER A 293 -38.80 26.61 -21.04
C SER A 293 -37.42 26.25 -21.62
N PRO A 294 -37.18 25.00 -22.02
CA PRO A 294 -38.15 23.87 -22.12
C PRO A 294 -38.35 23.06 -20.84
N VAL A 295 -37.77 23.44 -19.69
CA VAL A 295 -38.05 22.80 -18.39
C VAL A 295 -39.49 23.10 -18.01
N ASN A 296 -40.37 22.13 -18.20
CA ASN A 296 -41.79 22.31 -17.96
C ASN A 296 -42.20 21.77 -16.60
N CYS A 297 -42.39 22.65 -15.66
CA CYS A 297 -42.88 22.25 -14.33
C CYS A 297 -44.42 22.17 -14.24
N GLY A 298 -45.17 22.59 -15.24
CA GLY A 298 -46.62 22.55 -15.25
C GLY A 298 -47.28 23.26 -14.09
N ARG A 299 -48.38 22.69 -13.57
CA ARG A 299 -49.00 23.09 -12.29
C ARG A 299 -48.79 21.96 -11.25
N PRO A 300 -47.65 21.95 -10.54
CA PRO A 300 -47.31 20.84 -9.70
C PRO A 300 -48.28 20.74 -8.50
N PRO A 301 -48.84 19.56 -8.20
CA PRO A 301 -49.56 19.36 -6.95
C PRO A 301 -48.62 19.55 -5.77
N LYS A 302 -49.11 20.22 -4.72
CA LYS A 302 -48.36 20.44 -3.48
C LYS A 302 -48.36 19.16 -2.70
N ILE A 303 -47.16 18.74 -2.26
CA ILE A 303 -46.93 17.53 -1.42
C ILE A 303 -46.18 17.89 -0.14
N SER A 304 -46.24 17.00 0.85
CA SER A 304 -45.47 17.23 2.08
C SER A 304 -43.97 17.04 1.82
N ASP A 305 -43.14 17.78 2.56
CA ASP A 305 -41.67 17.62 2.53
C ASP A 305 -41.30 16.17 2.82
N TRP A 306 -42.02 15.51 3.73
CA TRP A 306 -41.86 14.13 4.09
C TRP A 306 -42.05 13.14 2.94
N SER A 307 -42.94 13.43 2.01
CA SER A 307 -43.16 12.58 0.83
C SER A 307 -41.89 12.43 0.01
N VAL A 308 -41.14 13.51 -0.14
CA VAL A 308 -39.87 13.53 -0.84
C VAL A 308 -38.75 12.86 -0.03
N ASP A 309 -38.70 13.13 1.26
CA ASP A 309 -37.65 12.60 2.14
C ASP A 309 -37.84 11.10 2.41
N ALA A 310 -39.09 10.64 2.64
CA ALA A 310 -39.41 9.22 2.87
C ALA A 310 -39.36 8.37 1.60
N ARG A 311 -39.50 9.02 0.42
CA ARG A 311 -39.49 8.35 -0.89
C ARG A 311 -40.52 7.21 -1.03
N ASP A 312 -41.62 7.32 -0.35
CA ASP A 312 -42.75 6.38 -0.50
C ASP A 312 -43.36 6.57 -1.91
N HIS A 313 -43.48 5.49 -2.70
CA HIS A 313 -43.86 5.52 -4.13
C HIS A 313 -42.92 6.41 -4.98
N MET A 314 -41.62 6.50 -4.62
CA MET A 314 -40.62 7.22 -5.38
C MET A 314 -39.31 6.44 -5.38
N ASN A 315 -38.60 6.46 -6.48
CA ASN A 315 -37.26 5.93 -6.55
C ASN A 315 -36.25 6.90 -5.91
N ARG A 316 -35.15 6.39 -5.35
CA ARG A 316 -34.05 7.20 -4.82
C ARG A 316 -33.30 7.94 -5.95
N VAL A 317 -33.09 7.24 -7.04
CA VAL A 317 -32.43 7.71 -8.26
C VAL A 317 -33.30 7.28 -9.43
N PRO A 318 -33.21 7.96 -10.56
CA PRO A 318 -33.96 7.53 -11.76
C PRO A 318 -33.65 6.07 -12.09
N SER A 319 -34.69 5.33 -12.51
CA SER A 319 -34.52 3.95 -12.94
C SER A 319 -33.63 3.85 -14.18
N ASP A 320 -32.90 2.73 -14.28
CA ASP A 320 -32.03 2.45 -15.42
C ASP A 320 -32.79 2.56 -16.75
N GLY A 321 -32.13 3.13 -17.77
CA GLY A 321 -32.70 3.37 -19.08
C GLY A 321 -33.52 4.67 -19.20
N THR A 322 -33.71 5.43 -18.12
CA THR A 322 -34.36 6.73 -18.19
C THR A 322 -33.48 7.71 -18.95
N LEU A 323 -34.06 8.35 -20.00
CA LEU A 323 -33.37 9.39 -20.73
C LEU A 323 -33.61 10.76 -20.07
N VAL A 324 -32.52 11.49 -19.82
CA VAL A 324 -32.55 12.82 -19.19
C VAL A 324 -31.69 13.81 -19.98
N GLN A 325 -32.14 15.09 -19.99
CA GLN A 325 -31.38 16.18 -20.58
C GLN A 325 -31.48 17.39 -19.66
N GLY A 326 -30.35 17.97 -19.32
CA GLY A 326 -30.28 19.20 -18.55
C GLY A 326 -30.44 20.45 -19.41
N TRP A 327 -31.00 21.51 -18.85
CA TRP A 327 -31.17 22.80 -19.52
C TRP A 327 -30.88 23.97 -18.59
N ASN A 328 -30.10 24.93 -19.07
CA ASN A 328 -29.70 26.12 -18.28
C ASN A 328 -30.32 27.46 -18.75
N GLY A 329 -31.41 27.38 -19.52
CA GLY A 329 -32.11 28.57 -20.03
C GLY A 329 -31.65 29.03 -21.43
N GLY A 330 -30.58 28.47 -22.00
CA GLY A 330 -30.07 28.78 -23.34
C GLY A 330 -29.60 27.58 -24.12
N ASN A 331 -28.89 26.67 -23.49
CA ASN A 331 -28.31 25.48 -24.10
C ASN A 331 -28.69 24.21 -23.33
N GLY A 332 -28.95 23.14 -24.06
CA GLY A 332 -29.16 21.81 -23.50
C GLY A 332 -27.83 21.08 -23.29
N THR A 333 -27.71 20.29 -22.22
CA THR A 333 -26.64 19.32 -22.08
C THR A 333 -26.77 18.21 -23.15
N PRO A 334 -25.76 17.38 -23.38
CA PRO A 334 -26.00 16.12 -24.08
C PRO A 334 -27.14 15.34 -23.42
N VAL A 335 -27.88 14.58 -24.20
CA VAL A 335 -28.82 13.60 -23.65
C VAL A 335 -28.01 12.50 -22.97
N ALA A 336 -28.49 12.04 -21.84
CA ALA A 336 -27.90 10.92 -21.11
C ALA A 336 -28.95 9.88 -20.76
N GLN A 337 -28.54 8.63 -20.66
CA GLN A 337 -29.34 7.61 -19.97
C GLN A 337 -28.84 7.41 -18.55
N VAL A 338 -29.73 7.06 -17.65
CA VAL A 338 -29.37 6.66 -16.30
C VAL A 338 -29.06 5.16 -16.27
N VAL A 339 -27.91 4.78 -15.72
CA VAL A 339 -27.46 3.39 -15.55
C VAL A 339 -26.80 3.25 -14.19
N GLY A 340 -27.33 2.36 -13.34
CA GLY A 340 -26.82 2.23 -11.97
C GLY A 340 -26.84 3.55 -11.19
N GLY A 341 -27.84 4.39 -11.41
CA GLY A 341 -27.95 5.71 -10.80
C GLY A 341 -27.02 6.79 -11.35
N ALA A 342 -26.18 6.47 -12.31
CA ALA A 342 -25.29 7.42 -12.99
C ALA A 342 -25.83 7.84 -14.36
N ARG A 343 -25.52 9.06 -14.78
CA ARG A 343 -25.78 9.54 -16.13
C ARG A 343 -24.66 9.13 -17.09
N ILE A 344 -25.01 8.45 -18.15
CA ILE A 344 -24.11 8.09 -19.25
C ILE A 344 -24.46 8.95 -20.45
N ASN A 345 -23.64 9.91 -20.80
CA ASN A 345 -23.89 10.86 -21.86
C ASN A 345 -23.75 10.22 -23.26
N PHE A 346 -24.63 10.58 -24.16
CA PHE A 346 -24.53 10.23 -25.57
C PHE A 346 -23.81 11.34 -26.35
N ALA A 347 -22.94 10.97 -27.25
CA ALA A 347 -22.26 11.89 -28.15
C ALA A 347 -23.04 12.12 -29.48
N SER A 348 -23.96 11.22 -29.81
CA SER A 348 -24.76 11.30 -31.04
C SER A 348 -26.11 10.65 -30.89
N PRO A 349 -27.11 11.03 -31.74
CA PRO A 349 -28.39 10.32 -31.84
C PRO A 349 -28.25 8.82 -32.13
N GLN A 350 -27.24 8.43 -32.90
CA GLN A 350 -27.00 7.02 -33.21
C GLN A 350 -26.63 6.21 -31.96
N GLU A 351 -25.81 6.76 -31.06
CA GLU A 351 -25.50 6.08 -29.78
C GLU A 351 -26.76 5.80 -28.96
N VAL A 352 -27.77 6.71 -28.97
CA VAL A 352 -29.06 6.49 -28.30
C VAL A 352 -29.82 5.32 -28.92
N ILE A 353 -29.83 5.25 -30.25
CA ILE A 353 -30.50 4.15 -30.98
C ILE A 353 -29.76 2.83 -30.72
N ASP A 354 -28.45 2.81 -30.83
CA ASP A 354 -27.61 1.62 -30.64
C ASP A 354 -27.71 1.02 -29.19
N THR A 355 -28.05 1.85 -28.20
CA THR A 355 -28.34 1.39 -26.84
C THR A 355 -29.77 0.90 -26.64
N GLY A 356 -30.58 0.82 -27.70
CA GLY A 356 -31.88 0.19 -27.67
C GLY A 356 -33.06 1.11 -27.37
N HIS A 357 -32.87 2.45 -27.37
CA HIS A 357 -33.98 3.37 -27.10
C HIS A 357 -34.92 3.59 -28.29
N GLY A 358 -34.54 3.07 -29.49
CA GLY A 358 -35.32 3.22 -30.70
C GLY A 358 -35.24 4.61 -31.32
N THR A 359 -35.86 4.78 -32.49
CA THR A 359 -35.84 6.06 -33.22
C THR A 359 -36.76 7.12 -32.61
N ASP A 360 -37.69 6.72 -31.76
CA ASP A 360 -38.63 7.58 -31.03
C ASP A 360 -38.08 8.13 -29.71
N TRP A 361 -36.77 7.92 -29.44
CA TRP A 361 -36.13 8.34 -28.23
C TRP A 361 -36.33 9.83 -27.87
N PRO A 362 -36.44 10.79 -28.82
CA PRO A 362 -36.60 12.20 -28.41
C PRO A 362 -37.88 12.45 -27.59
N SER A 363 -38.93 11.66 -27.81
CA SER A 363 -40.19 11.76 -27.05
C SER A 363 -40.08 11.16 -25.66
N LYS A 364 -39.03 10.39 -25.38
CA LYS A 364 -38.78 9.72 -24.09
C LYS A 364 -37.87 10.53 -23.15
N VAL A 365 -37.26 11.61 -23.65
CA VAL A 365 -36.32 12.44 -22.88
C VAL A 365 -37.06 13.29 -21.85
N VAL A 366 -36.66 13.15 -20.60
CA VAL A 366 -37.14 14.04 -19.53
C VAL A 366 -36.21 15.25 -19.45
N ILE A 367 -36.74 16.44 -19.74
CA ILE A 367 -35.97 17.69 -19.63
C ILE A 367 -36.04 18.19 -18.20
N VAL A 368 -34.88 18.42 -17.62
CA VAL A 368 -34.71 18.91 -16.23
C VAL A 368 -33.76 20.11 -16.20
N SER A 369 -33.68 20.82 -15.08
CA SER A 369 -32.66 21.88 -14.95
C SER A 369 -31.26 21.24 -15.00
N ASP A 370 -30.29 22.00 -15.54
CA ASP A 370 -28.87 21.58 -15.57
C ASP A 370 -28.33 21.24 -14.18
N TYR A 371 -28.79 21.95 -13.14
CA TYR A 371 -28.52 21.63 -11.75
C TYR A 371 -28.90 20.18 -11.41
N SER A 372 -30.12 19.76 -11.74
CA SER A 372 -30.62 18.40 -11.49
C SER A 372 -29.84 17.35 -12.30
N PHE A 373 -29.57 17.67 -13.57
CA PHE A 373 -28.78 16.80 -14.43
C PHE A 373 -27.36 16.59 -13.89
N ASN A 374 -26.71 17.67 -13.44
CA ASN A 374 -25.35 17.60 -12.91
C ASN A 374 -25.26 16.98 -11.52
N SER A 375 -26.36 16.92 -10.77
CA SER A 375 -26.43 16.22 -9.48
C SER A 375 -26.45 14.68 -9.63
N LEU A 376 -26.72 14.15 -10.82
CA LEU A 376 -26.61 12.73 -11.09
C LEU A 376 -25.15 12.30 -11.16
N GLY A 377 -24.83 11.18 -10.54
CA GLY A 377 -23.50 10.57 -10.62
C GLY A 377 -23.05 10.33 -12.06
N THR A 378 -21.75 10.20 -12.28
CA THR A 378 -21.16 9.89 -13.60
C THR A 378 -20.59 8.48 -13.66
N VAL A 379 -20.56 7.76 -12.54
CA VAL A 379 -20.06 6.39 -12.43
C VAL A 379 -21.19 5.49 -11.90
N PRO A 380 -21.53 4.42 -12.60
CA PRO A 380 -22.55 3.46 -12.17
C PRO A 380 -22.24 2.85 -10.80
N ALA A 381 -23.27 2.57 -10.03
CA ALA A 381 -23.13 1.92 -8.74
C ALA A 381 -22.52 0.52 -8.87
N ASP A 382 -21.85 0.10 -7.81
CA ASP A 382 -21.27 -1.24 -7.72
C ASP A 382 -22.29 -2.34 -8.02
N GLY A 383 -21.86 -3.36 -8.75
CA GLY A 383 -22.69 -4.46 -9.15
C GLY A 383 -23.57 -4.18 -10.39
N THR A 384 -23.54 -2.97 -10.95
CA THR A 384 -24.23 -2.70 -12.23
C THR A 384 -23.55 -3.46 -13.37
N LEU A 385 -24.33 -4.25 -14.11
CA LEU A 385 -23.87 -4.92 -15.33
C LEU A 385 -24.05 -4.01 -16.54
N VAL A 386 -22.99 -3.83 -17.32
CA VAL A 386 -23.01 -3.03 -18.54
C VAL A 386 -22.39 -3.77 -19.71
N GLN A 387 -22.82 -3.37 -20.92
CA GLN A 387 -22.21 -3.78 -22.18
C GLN A 387 -22.16 -2.58 -23.12
N GLY A 388 -21.01 -2.31 -23.69
CA GLY A 388 -20.88 -1.27 -24.71
C GLY A 388 -21.47 -1.73 -26.03
N THR A 389 -22.30 -0.88 -26.64
CA THR A 389 -22.93 -1.11 -27.95
C THR A 389 -22.61 0.02 -28.91
N GLY A 390 -22.62 -0.26 -30.21
CA GLY A 390 -22.34 0.70 -31.28
C GLY A 390 -21.17 0.30 -32.18
N GLY A 391 -21.22 0.80 -33.45
CA GLY A 391 -20.15 0.52 -34.42
C GLY A 391 -20.14 -0.93 -34.95
N GLY A 392 -21.21 -1.68 -34.80
CA GLY A 392 -21.34 -3.06 -35.35
C GLY A 392 -20.71 -4.16 -34.49
N SER A 393 -20.14 -3.84 -33.33
CA SER A 393 -19.60 -4.80 -32.38
C SER A 393 -20.04 -4.47 -30.95
N SER A 394 -20.26 -5.50 -30.14
CA SER A 394 -20.49 -5.34 -28.69
C SER A 394 -19.20 -5.63 -27.90
N THR A 395 -18.98 -4.85 -26.84
CA THR A 395 -17.90 -5.13 -25.90
C THR A 395 -18.22 -6.37 -25.07
N PRO A 396 -17.25 -6.93 -24.30
CA PRO A 396 -17.57 -7.85 -23.22
C PRO A 396 -18.60 -7.26 -22.26
N VAL A 397 -19.38 -8.11 -21.60
CA VAL A 397 -20.16 -7.69 -20.43
C VAL A 397 -19.19 -7.40 -19.28
N ALA A 398 -19.47 -6.35 -18.54
CA ALA A 398 -18.66 -5.95 -17.38
C ALA A 398 -19.55 -5.59 -16.19
N MET A 399 -18.99 -5.71 -14.99
CA MET A 399 -19.58 -5.19 -13.75
C MET A 399 -18.78 -4.00 -13.24
N PHE A 400 -19.45 -3.11 -12.51
CA PHE A 400 -18.79 -2.04 -11.78
C PHE A 400 -18.40 -2.49 -10.37
N VAL A 401 -17.17 -2.17 -9.99
CA VAL A 401 -16.63 -2.37 -8.62
C VAL A 401 -15.88 -1.10 -8.22
N ALA A 402 -16.43 -0.37 -7.27
CA ALA A 402 -15.89 0.89 -6.77
C ALA A 402 -15.50 1.88 -7.89
N GLY A 403 -16.30 1.94 -8.91
CA GLY A 403 -16.07 2.84 -10.06
C GLY A 403 -15.21 2.28 -11.18
N SER A 404 -14.62 1.11 -11.00
CA SER A 404 -13.88 0.42 -12.07
C SER A 404 -14.73 -0.63 -12.73
N ARG A 405 -14.47 -0.85 -14.00
CA ARG A 405 -15.12 -1.83 -14.86
C ARG A 405 -14.34 -3.15 -14.81
N ILE A 406 -14.98 -4.24 -14.35
CA ILE A 406 -14.41 -5.60 -14.38
C ILE A 406 -15.06 -6.40 -15.50
N ASN A 407 -14.30 -6.75 -16.52
CA ASN A 407 -14.79 -7.46 -17.68
C ASN A 407 -14.98 -8.95 -17.38
N PHE A 408 -16.07 -9.53 -17.90
CA PHE A 408 -16.30 -10.97 -17.91
C PHE A 408 -15.85 -11.56 -19.26
N PHE A 409 -15.22 -12.73 -19.21
CA PHE A 409 -14.77 -13.42 -20.41
C PHE A 409 -15.68 -14.58 -20.80
N SER A 410 -16.55 -15.00 -19.88
CA SER A 410 -17.54 -16.02 -20.14
C SER A 410 -18.85 -15.80 -19.39
N PRO A 411 -19.97 -16.36 -19.85
CA PRO A 411 -21.25 -16.39 -19.12
C PRO A 411 -21.14 -17.02 -17.73
N GLU A 412 -20.29 -18.04 -17.59
CA GLU A 412 -20.06 -18.75 -16.33
C GLU A 412 -19.49 -17.79 -15.28
N GLU A 413 -18.50 -16.96 -15.63
CA GLU A 413 -17.95 -15.94 -14.71
C GLU A 413 -19.04 -15.00 -14.19
N VAL A 414 -20.02 -14.62 -15.02
CA VAL A 414 -21.14 -13.76 -14.60
C VAL A 414 -22.04 -14.50 -13.60
N VAL A 415 -22.34 -15.75 -13.86
CA VAL A 415 -23.18 -16.57 -12.96
C VAL A 415 -22.47 -16.81 -11.64
N GLU A 416 -21.19 -17.15 -11.65
CA GLU A 416 -20.39 -17.42 -10.46
C GLU A 416 -20.24 -16.19 -9.56
N THR A 417 -20.19 -15.00 -10.12
CA THR A 417 -20.16 -13.75 -9.35
C THR A 417 -21.50 -13.35 -8.73
N GLY A 418 -22.51 -14.20 -8.81
CA GLY A 418 -23.78 -14.06 -8.10
C GLY A 418 -24.92 -13.41 -8.89
N TYR A 419 -24.75 -13.14 -10.18
CA TYR A 419 -25.85 -12.53 -10.97
C TYR A 419 -26.94 -13.51 -11.36
N GLY A 420 -26.70 -14.84 -11.22
CA GLY A 420 -27.66 -15.89 -11.58
C GLY A 420 -27.81 -16.11 -13.08
N THR A 421 -28.61 -17.10 -13.46
CA THR A 421 -28.79 -17.52 -14.88
C THR A 421 -29.53 -16.49 -15.72
N ASN A 422 -30.31 -15.58 -15.10
CA ASN A 422 -31.04 -14.49 -15.76
C ASN A 422 -30.23 -13.18 -15.87
N TRP A 423 -28.89 -13.22 -15.74
CA TRP A 423 -28.04 -12.04 -15.75
C TRP A 423 -28.19 -11.19 -17.01
N ARG A 424 -28.58 -11.78 -18.17
CA ARG A 424 -28.75 -11.05 -19.41
C ARG A 424 -29.82 -9.92 -19.32
N GLU A 425 -30.86 -10.12 -18.54
CA GLU A 425 -31.91 -9.12 -18.28
C GLU A 425 -31.40 -7.94 -17.44
N LYS A 426 -30.34 -8.16 -16.69
CA LYS A 426 -29.70 -7.17 -15.80
C LYS A 426 -28.65 -6.32 -16.52
N VAL A 427 -28.20 -6.73 -17.70
CA VAL A 427 -27.20 -5.98 -18.49
C VAL A 427 -27.82 -4.71 -19.05
N ARG A 428 -27.14 -3.59 -18.89
CA ARG A 428 -27.50 -2.30 -19.44
C ARG A 428 -26.58 -1.96 -20.60
N ALA A 429 -27.19 -1.71 -21.77
CA ALA A 429 -26.42 -1.24 -22.91
C ALA A 429 -26.00 0.21 -22.70
N ILE A 430 -24.73 0.51 -22.95
CA ILE A 430 -24.17 1.87 -22.94
C ILE A 430 -23.34 2.08 -24.21
N PRO A 431 -23.09 3.34 -24.64
CA PRO A 431 -22.22 3.57 -25.78
C PRO A 431 -20.83 2.93 -25.58
N SER A 432 -20.31 2.26 -26.62
CA SER A 432 -18.96 1.64 -26.57
C SER A 432 -17.88 2.65 -26.23
N ARG A 433 -18.00 3.92 -26.63
CA ARG A 433 -17.13 5.02 -26.23
C ARG A 433 -17.14 5.17 -24.71
N ALA A 434 -18.31 5.36 -24.10
CA ALA A 434 -18.45 5.52 -22.65
C ALA A 434 -17.96 4.29 -21.89
N PHE A 435 -18.23 3.08 -22.42
CA PHE A 435 -17.69 1.85 -21.84
C PHE A 435 -16.15 1.86 -21.77
N ASN A 436 -15.49 2.35 -22.82
CA ASN A 436 -14.02 2.38 -22.88
C ASN A 436 -13.38 3.51 -22.07
N GLU A 437 -14.12 4.56 -21.73
CA GLU A 437 -13.66 5.65 -20.85
C GLU A 437 -13.54 5.23 -19.39
N PHE A 438 -14.27 4.21 -18.95
CA PHE A 438 -14.13 3.69 -17.57
C PHE A 438 -12.86 2.90 -17.40
N HIS A 439 -12.16 3.11 -16.27
CA HIS A 439 -11.00 2.31 -15.89
C HIS A 439 -11.36 0.83 -15.86
N ALA A 440 -10.50 -0.01 -16.45
CA ALA A 440 -10.69 -1.44 -16.54
C ALA A 440 -9.88 -2.21 -15.51
N ASP A 441 -10.50 -3.23 -14.93
CA ASP A 441 -9.90 -4.37 -14.20
C ASP A 441 -9.13 -4.06 -12.90
N ILE A 442 -8.97 -2.80 -12.48
CA ILE A 442 -8.31 -2.43 -11.21
C ILE A 442 -9.23 -1.54 -10.38
N PRO A 443 -9.90 -2.09 -9.36
CA PRO A 443 -10.66 -1.28 -8.42
C PRO A 443 -9.78 -0.28 -7.65
N PRO A 444 -10.32 0.89 -7.26
CA PRO A 444 -9.56 1.89 -6.51
C PRO A 444 -9.19 1.41 -5.11
N ASP A 445 -8.20 2.08 -4.55
CA ASP A 445 -7.72 1.83 -3.20
C ASP A 445 -8.85 1.89 -2.16
N GLY A 446 -8.79 0.97 -1.19
CA GLY A 446 -9.82 0.81 -0.17
C GLY A 446 -10.99 -0.10 -0.57
N SER A 447 -11.07 -0.58 -1.82
CA SER A 447 -12.09 -1.56 -2.21
C SER A 447 -11.79 -2.92 -1.60
N LEU A 448 -12.82 -3.61 -1.08
CA LEU A 448 -12.73 -5.03 -0.69
C LEU A 448 -13.23 -5.90 -1.84
N ILE A 449 -12.37 -6.82 -2.29
CA ILE A 449 -12.68 -7.75 -3.36
C ILE A 449 -12.42 -9.20 -2.96
N GLN A 450 -13.17 -10.10 -3.59
CA GLN A 450 -12.96 -11.55 -3.47
C GLN A 450 -13.15 -12.20 -4.83
N GLY A 451 -12.19 -12.99 -5.27
CA GLY A 451 -12.33 -13.75 -6.51
C GLY A 451 -13.19 -15.01 -6.30
N ILE A 452 -13.89 -15.44 -7.33
CA ILE A 452 -14.61 -16.70 -7.33
C ILE A 452 -14.36 -17.47 -8.62
N ALA A 453 -14.12 -18.78 -8.51
CA ALA A 453 -14.05 -19.72 -9.64
C ALA A 453 -14.58 -21.09 -9.21
N ASN A 454 -15.44 -21.69 -10.01
CA ASN A 454 -16.08 -23.01 -9.74
C ASN A 454 -16.74 -23.05 -8.35
N GLY A 455 -17.34 -21.96 -7.92
CA GLY A 455 -17.96 -21.83 -6.60
C GLY A 455 -16.99 -21.72 -5.43
N VAL A 456 -15.66 -21.71 -5.67
CA VAL A 456 -14.64 -21.61 -4.63
C VAL A 456 -14.15 -20.16 -4.53
N PRO A 457 -14.37 -19.49 -3.37
CA PRO A 457 -13.90 -18.13 -3.16
C PRO A 457 -12.39 -18.08 -2.85
N THR A 458 -11.70 -17.07 -3.34
CA THR A 458 -10.35 -16.72 -2.90
C THR A 458 -10.38 -16.09 -1.50
N PRO A 459 -9.24 -15.87 -0.83
CA PRO A 459 -9.21 -14.95 0.30
C PRO A 459 -9.76 -13.57 -0.08
N VAL A 460 -10.39 -12.89 0.88
CA VAL A 460 -10.75 -11.49 0.72
C VAL A 460 -9.48 -10.65 0.67
N ALA A 461 -9.46 -9.65 -0.18
CA ALA A 461 -8.35 -8.72 -0.31
C ALA A 461 -8.84 -7.27 -0.36
N MET A 462 -8.01 -6.35 0.13
CA MET A 462 -8.21 -4.93 -0.10
C MET A 462 -7.32 -4.45 -1.25
N MET A 463 -7.79 -3.48 -1.97
CA MET A 463 -7.00 -2.76 -2.97
C MET A 463 -6.18 -1.67 -2.30
N LEU A 464 -4.88 -1.64 -2.60
CA LEU A 464 -3.98 -0.62 -2.10
C LEU A 464 -2.84 -0.38 -3.09
N GLY A 465 -2.75 0.83 -3.65
CA GLY A 465 -1.74 1.19 -4.64
C GLY A 465 -1.75 0.26 -5.85
N GLY A 466 -2.93 0.02 -6.40
CA GLY A 466 -3.10 -0.87 -7.56
C GLY A 466 -2.74 -2.34 -7.30
N ALA A 467 -2.42 -2.72 -6.06
CA ALA A 467 -2.17 -4.09 -5.64
C ALA A 467 -3.31 -4.61 -4.76
N ARG A 468 -3.51 -5.93 -4.75
CA ARG A 468 -4.40 -6.59 -3.80
C ARG A 468 -3.60 -7.07 -2.60
N ILE A 469 -4.04 -6.70 -1.41
CA ILE A 469 -3.48 -7.15 -0.13
C ILE A 469 -4.42 -8.18 0.46
N ASN A 470 -4.02 -9.44 0.46
CA ASN A 470 -4.85 -10.54 0.94
C ASN A 470 -4.95 -10.55 2.47
N PHE A 471 -6.15 -10.78 2.99
CA PHE A 471 -6.38 -11.01 4.42
C PHE A 471 -6.32 -12.51 4.73
N ALA A 472 -5.72 -12.88 5.85
CA ALA A 472 -5.67 -14.25 6.33
C ALA A 472 -6.83 -14.59 7.28
N SER A 473 -7.49 -13.57 7.84
CA SER A 473 -8.60 -13.75 8.78
C SER A 473 -9.57 -12.58 8.74
N PRO A 474 -10.82 -12.78 9.20
CA PRO A 474 -11.78 -11.70 9.42
C PRO A 474 -11.27 -10.60 10.35
N GLN A 475 -10.46 -10.95 11.34
CA GLN A 475 -9.90 -9.98 12.27
C GLN A 475 -8.93 -9.02 11.57
N GLU A 476 -8.09 -9.51 10.65
CA GLU A 476 -7.21 -8.64 9.85
C GLU A 476 -8.00 -7.59 9.03
N VAL A 477 -9.22 -7.95 8.55
CA VAL A 477 -10.09 -7.01 7.82
C VAL A 477 -10.60 -5.92 8.76
N ILE A 478 -11.03 -6.31 9.96
CA ILE A 478 -11.51 -5.37 10.99
C ILE A 478 -10.37 -4.44 11.43
N ASP A 479 -9.20 -5.00 11.73
CA ASP A 479 -8.01 -4.25 12.16
C ASP A 479 -7.51 -3.27 11.09
N ALA A 480 -7.74 -3.58 9.82
CA ALA A 480 -7.46 -2.67 8.69
C ALA A 480 -8.49 -1.54 8.55
N GLY A 481 -9.48 -1.44 9.45
CA GLY A 481 -10.42 -0.33 9.52
C GLY A 481 -11.72 -0.51 8.73
N PHE A 482 -12.02 -1.72 8.24
CA PHE A 482 -13.26 -1.96 7.47
C PHE A 482 -14.50 -2.18 8.34
N GLY A 483 -14.33 -2.30 9.69
CA GLY A 483 -15.42 -2.50 10.63
C GLY A 483 -15.95 -3.93 10.66
N THR A 484 -16.89 -4.19 11.57
CA THR A 484 -17.49 -5.53 11.74
C THR A 484 -18.45 -5.91 10.60
N ASP A 485 -18.95 -4.92 9.86
CA ASP A 485 -19.83 -5.08 8.69
C ASP A 485 -19.08 -5.30 7.35
N TRP A 486 -17.77 -5.53 7.42
CA TRP A 486 -16.89 -5.65 6.23
C TRP A 486 -17.42 -6.64 5.18
N ALA A 487 -18.10 -7.72 5.60
CA ALA A 487 -18.62 -8.73 4.68
C ALA A 487 -19.61 -8.15 3.66
N SER A 488 -20.41 -7.16 4.05
CA SER A 488 -21.33 -6.47 3.15
C SER A 488 -20.63 -5.55 2.13
N LYS A 489 -19.37 -5.19 2.40
CA LYS A 489 -18.53 -4.32 1.57
C LYS A 489 -17.72 -5.09 0.54
N VAL A 490 -17.62 -6.43 0.68
CA VAL A 490 -16.87 -7.27 -0.25
C VAL A 490 -17.59 -7.34 -1.60
N ARG A 491 -16.82 -7.12 -2.66
CA ARG A 491 -17.31 -7.29 -4.04
C ARG A 491 -16.70 -8.54 -4.65
N THR A 492 -17.57 -9.47 -5.05
CA THR A 492 -17.17 -10.70 -5.72
C THR A 492 -16.80 -10.39 -7.16
N VAL A 493 -15.62 -10.80 -7.60
CA VAL A 493 -15.11 -10.63 -8.96
C VAL A 493 -14.69 -11.99 -9.53
N PRO A 494 -14.59 -12.16 -10.87
CA PRO A 494 -14.02 -13.39 -11.42
C PRO A 494 -12.62 -13.66 -10.85
N ALA A 495 -12.31 -14.92 -10.51
CA ALA A 495 -10.99 -15.27 -9.96
C ALA A 495 -9.84 -14.91 -10.91
N ARG A 496 -10.09 -14.94 -12.22
CA ARG A 496 -9.15 -14.47 -13.24
C ARG A 496 -8.81 -12.98 -13.02
N ALA A 497 -9.82 -12.12 -12.91
CA ALA A 497 -9.63 -10.69 -12.68
C ALA A 497 -8.90 -10.45 -11.35
N PHE A 498 -9.28 -11.18 -10.31
CA PHE A 498 -8.60 -11.13 -9.01
C PHE A 498 -7.11 -11.50 -9.12
N THR A 499 -6.78 -12.59 -9.84
CA THR A 499 -5.38 -13.05 -10.00
C THR A 499 -4.53 -12.15 -10.89
N MET A 500 -5.12 -11.46 -11.85
CA MET A 500 -4.40 -10.50 -12.70
C MET A 500 -3.95 -9.25 -11.92
N ILE A 501 -4.63 -8.90 -10.86
CA ILE A 501 -4.21 -7.81 -9.99
C ILE A 501 -2.95 -8.24 -9.23
N ARG A 502 -1.90 -7.41 -9.31
CA ARG A 502 -0.64 -7.64 -8.59
C ARG A 502 -0.90 -7.85 -7.09
N ALA A 503 -0.23 -8.85 -6.50
CA ALA A 503 -0.37 -9.15 -5.08
C ALA A 503 0.70 -8.47 -4.22
N ASP A 504 0.31 -8.06 -3.03
CA ASP A 504 1.11 -7.78 -1.83
C ASP A 504 2.14 -6.62 -1.90
N VAL A 505 2.35 -5.98 -3.05
CA VAL A 505 3.29 -4.84 -3.17
C VAL A 505 2.57 -3.63 -3.76
N PRO A 506 2.16 -2.67 -2.95
CA PRO A 506 1.55 -1.41 -3.40
C PRO A 506 2.48 -0.59 -4.29
N ASP A 507 1.92 0.34 -5.07
CA ASP A 507 2.70 1.30 -5.87
C ASP A 507 3.53 2.24 -4.99
N ASP A 508 4.62 2.74 -5.58
CA ASP A 508 5.49 3.68 -4.91
C ASP A 508 4.78 5.01 -4.58
N GLY A 509 5.12 5.58 -3.44
CA GLY A 509 4.61 6.85 -2.94
C GLY A 509 3.44 6.74 -1.97
N ILE A 510 2.99 5.54 -1.65
CA ILE A 510 1.94 5.31 -0.67
C ILE A 510 2.56 5.19 0.72
N LEU A 511 1.94 5.87 1.70
CA LEU A 511 2.26 5.68 3.11
C LEU A 511 1.46 4.52 3.66
N ILE A 512 2.14 3.58 4.30
CA ILE A 512 1.57 2.36 4.86
C ILE A 512 1.95 2.18 6.32
N GLN A 513 1.08 1.51 7.08
CA GLN A 513 1.36 1.09 8.44
C GLN A 513 0.72 -0.26 8.71
N GLY A 514 1.45 -1.18 9.33
CA GLY A 514 0.89 -2.47 9.72
C GLY A 514 -0.04 -2.36 10.92
N THR A 515 -1.16 -3.10 10.90
CA THR A 515 -2.09 -3.21 12.02
C THR A 515 -1.69 -4.35 12.96
N GLY A 516 -2.23 -4.35 14.18
CA GLY A 516 -1.99 -5.42 15.17
C GLY A 516 -0.66 -5.33 15.92
N GLY A 517 0.04 -4.19 15.90
CA GLY A 517 1.29 -3.97 16.62
C GLY A 517 1.85 -2.56 16.44
N SER A 518 2.96 -2.25 17.09
CA SER A 518 3.66 -0.96 16.98
C SER A 518 4.56 -0.91 15.74
N THR A 519 4.01 -1.10 14.54
CA THR A 519 4.78 -0.95 13.31
C THR A 519 5.05 0.53 12.99
N PRO A 520 6.23 0.89 12.48
CA PRO A 520 6.48 2.24 12.03
C PRO A 520 5.63 2.57 10.79
N VAL A 521 5.37 3.86 10.57
CA VAL A 521 4.90 4.32 9.27
C VAL A 521 6.02 4.14 8.25
N ALA A 522 5.70 3.70 7.06
CA ALA A 522 6.64 3.50 5.96
C ALA A 522 6.09 4.08 4.65
N ALA A 523 6.98 4.45 3.75
CA ALA A 523 6.63 4.77 2.37
C ALA A 523 7.03 3.62 1.44
N MET A 524 6.22 3.37 0.43
CA MET A 524 6.58 2.52 -0.70
C MET A 524 7.51 3.29 -1.63
N ILE A 525 8.76 2.81 -1.81
CA ILE A 525 9.77 3.44 -2.66
C ILE A 525 10.58 2.35 -3.38
N GLY A 526 10.50 2.33 -4.71
CA GLY A 526 11.17 1.32 -5.52
C GLY A 526 10.71 -0.10 -5.16
N GLY A 527 9.42 -0.28 -4.93
CA GLY A 527 8.81 -1.56 -4.54
C GLY A 527 9.20 -2.05 -3.13
N ALA A 528 9.84 -1.20 -2.33
CA ALA A 528 10.25 -1.50 -0.96
C ALA A 528 9.55 -0.60 0.06
N ARG A 529 9.42 -1.09 1.29
CA ARG A 529 9.00 -0.25 2.41
C ARG A 529 10.21 0.47 3.01
N VAL A 530 10.16 1.78 3.02
CA VAL A 530 11.13 2.65 3.69
C VAL A 530 10.51 3.16 4.98
N ASN A 531 10.91 2.59 6.10
CA ASN A 531 10.37 2.92 7.42
C ASN A 531 10.83 4.31 7.88
N PHE A 532 9.95 5.06 8.54
CA PHE A 532 10.26 6.33 9.20
C PHE A 532 10.41 6.12 10.71
N ALA A 533 11.39 6.76 11.31
CA ALA A 533 11.63 6.72 12.75
C ALA A 533 10.88 7.83 13.50
N SER A 534 10.46 8.87 12.80
CA SER A 534 9.73 10.01 13.41
C SER A 534 8.77 10.67 12.41
N PRO A 535 7.77 11.41 12.89
CA PRO A 535 6.93 12.27 12.07
C PRO A 535 7.72 13.26 11.22
N GLN A 536 8.83 13.78 11.74
CA GLN A 536 9.67 14.73 11.01
C GLN A 536 10.29 14.09 9.77
N GLU A 537 10.77 12.84 9.86
CA GLU A 537 11.30 12.12 8.70
C GLU A 537 10.27 11.97 7.57
N VAL A 538 8.98 11.77 7.93
CA VAL A 538 7.90 11.69 6.92
C VAL A 538 7.75 13.04 6.20
N ILE A 539 7.75 14.13 6.95
CA ILE A 539 7.63 15.50 6.41
C ILE A 539 8.84 15.83 5.54
N ASP A 540 10.07 15.58 6.03
CA ASP A 540 11.32 15.87 5.31
C ASP A 540 11.46 15.02 4.02
N SER A 541 10.82 13.87 4.00
CA SER A 541 10.74 13.01 2.81
C SER A 541 9.68 13.48 1.79
N GLY A 542 8.98 14.59 2.05
CA GLY A 542 8.09 15.27 1.11
C GLY A 542 6.62 14.82 1.14
N PHE A 543 6.18 14.12 2.19
CA PHE A 543 4.77 13.70 2.33
C PHE A 543 3.86 14.79 2.91
N GLY A 544 4.44 15.91 3.39
CA GLY A 544 3.70 17.06 3.94
C GLY A 544 3.31 16.87 5.40
N THR A 545 2.79 17.95 6.00
CA THR A 545 2.36 17.96 7.42
C THR A 545 1.06 17.19 7.66
N ASP A 546 0.28 16.96 6.61
CA ASP A 546 -0.97 16.19 6.60
C ASP A 546 -0.76 14.67 6.36
N TRP A 547 0.49 14.20 6.44
CA TRP A 547 0.87 12.82 6.15
C TRP A 547 0.05 11.77 6.91
N ALA A 548 -0.38 12.07 8.13
CA ALA A 548 -1.14 11.11 8.95
C ALA A 548 -2.46 10.68 8.29
N SER A 549 -3.13 11.60 7.59
CA SER A 549 -4.36 11.31 6.83
C SER A 549 -4.11 10.45 5.57
N LYS A 550 -2.88 10.39 5.11
CA LYS A 550 -2.44 9.64 3.92
C LYS A 550 -1.99 8.22 4.24
N VAL A 551 -1.80 7.90 5.51
CA VAL A 551 -1.37 6.55 5.93
C VAL A 551 -2.49 5.55 5.68
N ARG A 552 -2.14 4.43 5.03
CA ARG A 552 -3.06 3.33 4.76
C ARG A 552 -2.71 2.15 5.66
N PRO A 553 -3.67 1.71 6.50
CA PRO A 553 -3.47 0.53 7.32
C PRO A 553 -3.48 -0.74 6.46
N LEU A 554 -2.64 -1.70 6.78
CA LEU A 554 -2.65 -3.03 6.18
C LEU A 554 -2.29 -4.09 7.23
N PRO A 555 -2.65 -5.36 7.02
CA PRO A 555 -2.31 -6.41 7.98
C PRO A 555 -0.82 -6.43 8.30
N GLY A 556 -0.48 -6.53 9.59
CA GLY A 556 0.93 -6.54 10.05
C GLY A 556 1.77 -7.62 9.36
N ARG A 557 1.14 -8.77 9.05
CA ARG A 557 1.74 -9.83 8.23
C ARG A 557 2.10 -9.32 6.82
N ALA A 558 1.17 -8.68 6.15
CA ALA A 558 1.40 -8.14 4.81
C ALA A 558 2.47 -7.06 4.83
N PHE A 559 2.45 -6.16 5.83
CA PHE A 559 3.50 -5.16 6.04
C PHE A 559 4.89 -5.81 6.17
N SER A 560 5.00 -6.92 6.89
CA SER A 560 6.28 -7.61 7.10
C SER A 560 6.79 -8.33 5.86
N LEU A 561 5.91 -8.76 4.96
CA LEU A 561 6.26 -9.42 3.70
C LEU A 561 6.74 -8.46 2.62
N ILE A 562 6.40 -7.16 2.71
CA ILE A 562 6.90 -6.15 1.76
C ILE A 562 8.41 -6.04 1.91
N PRO A 563 9.18 -6.14 0.80
CA PRO A 563 10.63 -6.01 0.85
C PRO A 563 11.08 -4.70 1.49
N ASP A 564 12.23 -4.72 2.17
CA ASP A 564 12.90 -3.53 2.72
C ASP A 564 14.02 -2.99 1.79
N ARG A 565 14.21 -3.63 0.62
CA ARG A 565 15.26 -3.30 -0.33
C ARG A 565 14.69 -2.55 -1.51
N ILE A 566 15.13 -1.30 -1.65
CA ILE A 566 14.79 -0.45 -2.80
C ILE A 566 15.33 -1.10 -4.08
N ALA A 567 14.46 -1.25 -5.08
CA ALA A 567 14.81 -1.90 -6.33
C ALA A 567 15.82 -1.11 -7.15
N ASP A 568 16.62 -1.84 -7.93
CA ASP A 568 17.55 -1.26 -8.88
C ASP A 568 16.81 -0.38 -9.91
N GLY A 569 17.45 0.72 -10.28
CA GLY A 569 16.86 1.69 -11.19
C GLY A 569 15.98 2.74 -10.51
N THR A 570 15.81 2.70 -9.19
CA THR A 570 15.11 3.75 -8.42
C THR A 570 16.03 4.97 -8.25
N ARG A 571 15.47 6.18 -8.47
CA ARG A 571 16.18 7.46 -8.20
C ARG A 571 15.81 7.92 -6.79
N VAL A 572 16.82 8.12 -5.97
CA VAL A 572 16.65 8.56 -4.57
C VAL A 572 17.40 9.87 -4.30
N LYS A 573 16.85 10.65 -3.37
CA LYS A 573 17.45 11.89 -2.87
C LYS A 573 17.56 11.79 -1.34
N LYS A 574 18.66 12.26 -0.77
CA LYS A 574 18.84 12.40 0.67
C LYS A 574 17.93 13.53 1.19
N ALA A 575 17.15 13.32 2.25
CA ALA A 575 16.42 14.38 2.94
C ALA A 575 17.39 15.46 3.41
N GLY A 576 16.96 16.69 3.54
CA GLY A 576 17.84 17.77 4.02
C GLY A 576 19.08 18.11 3.12
N SER A 577 19.25 17.45 1.96
CA SER A 577 20.39 17.62 1.08
C SER A 577 19.97 17.66 -0.39
N SER A 578 20.84 18.21 -1.25
CA SER A 578 20.69 18.13 -2.71
C SER A 578 21.23 16.83 -3.30
N SER A 579 21.85 15.96 -2.50
CA SER A 579 22.50 14.73 -2.96
C SER A 579 21.49 13.74 -3.54
N GLN A 580 21.75 13.26 -4.74
CA GLN A 580 20.91 12.30 -5.47
C GLN A 580 21.72 11.07 -5.88
N ALA A 581 21.08 9.94 -5.96
CA ALA A 581 21.68 8.68 -6.40
C ALA A 581 20.69 7.80 -7.17
N GLY A 582 21.24 6.89 -7.98
CA GLY A 582 20.53 5.75 -8.51
C GLY A 582 20.83 4.50 -7.68
N ILE A 583 19.85 3.66 -7.49
CA ILE A 583 20.08 2.33 -6.90
C ILE A 583 20.50 1.39 -8.03
N VAL A 584 21.69 0.83 -7.91
CA VAL A 584 22.31 -0.05 -8.91
C VAL A 584 22.97 -1.24 -8.21
N GLY A 585 22.54 -2.45 -8.52
CA GLY A 585 23.02 -3.64 -7.83
C GLY A 585 22.89 -3.50 -6.31
N ARG A 586 21.76 -2.99 -5.84
CA ARG A 586 21.45 -2.73 -4.42
C ARG A 586 22.33 -1.63 -3.78
N ALA A 587 23.23 -1.00 -4.52
CA ALA A 587 24.09 0.04 -4.01
C ALA A 587 23.57 1.43 -4.38
N LYS A 588 23.82 2.38 -3.51
CA LYS A 588 23.68 3.80 -3.78
C LYS A 588 24.83 4.28 -4.66
N VAL A 589 24.54 4.66 -5.89
CA VAL A 589 25.49 5.28 -6.84
C VAL A 589 25.18 6.77 -6.92
N PRO A 590 25.89 7.64 -6.19
CA PRO A 590 25.63 9.08 -6.17
C PRO A 590 25.96 9.73 -7.51
N PHE A 591 25.18 10.74 -7.91
CA PHE A 591 25.44 11.59 -9.05
C PHE A 591 26.05 12.92 -8.59
N MET A 592 27.10 13.39 -9.28
CA MET A 592 27.76 14.67 -8.98
C MET A 592 27.18 15.83 -9.79
N SER A 593 26.47 15.54 -10.88
CA SER A 593 25.80 16.55 -11.71
C SER A 593 24.49 16.00 -12.31
N MET A 594 23.66 16.93 -12.79
CA MET A 594 22.45 16.57 -13.55
C MET A 594 22.79 15.84 -14.84
N ASP A 595 23.91 16.18 -15.48
CA ASP A 595 24.35 15.54 -16.73
C ASP A 595 24.69 14.06 -16.48
N GLU A 596 25.42 13.75 -15.39
CA GLU A 596 25.66 12.35 -15.00
C GLU A 596 24.34 11.59 -14.78
N LEU A 597 23.40 12.22 -14.07
CA LEU A 597 22.11 11.62 -13.78
C LEU A 597 21.32 11.32 -15.06
N ILE A 598 21.27 12.28 -15.98
CA ILE A 598 20.58 12.13 -17.27
C ILE A 598 21.30 11.07 -18.13
N ALA A 599 22.63 11.15 -18.24
CA ALA A 599 23.44 10.20 -19.02
C ALA A 599 23.34 8.75 -18.50
N CYS A 600 23.03 8.57 -17.23
CA CYS A 600 22.76 7.24 -16.62
C CYS A 600 21.29 6.79 -16.77
N GLY A 601 20.42 7.58 -17.41
CA GLY A 601 19.02 7.24 -17.64
C GLY A 601 18.11 7.42 -16.42
N PHE A 602 18.48 8.29 -15.48
CA PHE A 602 17.66 8.61 -14.32
C PHE A 602 16.93 9.96 -14.45
N GLY A 603 17.12 10.72 -15.54
CA GLY A 603 16.54 12.05 -15.76
C GLY A 603 15.01 12.04 -15.62
N GLU A 604 14.35 11.17 -16.38
CA GLU A 604 12.89 11.03 -16.41
C GLU A 604 12.32 10.24 -15.24
N LYS A 605 13.16 9.61 -14.41
CA LYS A 605 12.68 8.81 -13.30
C LYS A 605 12.21 9.68 -12.15
N ARG A 606 11.04 9.33 -11.59
CA ARG A 606 10.54 9.97 -10.38
C ARG A 606 11.61 9.92 -9.28
N MET A 607 11.85 11.07 -8.67
CA MET A 607 12.78 11.20 -7.56
C MET A 607 12.04 10.95 -6.24
N TRP A 608 12.60 10.07 -5.41
CA TRP A 608 12.08 9.78 -4.08
C TRP A 608 13.01 10.32 -3.01
N THR A 609 12.52 11.15 -2.12
CA THR A 609 13.29 11.61 -0.97
C THR A 609 13.21 10.57 0.14
N ILE A 610 14.35 10.13 0.65
CA ILE A 610 14.46 9.13 1.72
C ILE A 610 15.15 9.73 2.95
N PRO A 611 14.83 9.25 4.17
CA PRO A 611 15.48 9.71 5.40
C PRO A 611 17.00 9.57 5.34
N ASP A 612 17.71 10.49 5.98
CA ASP A 612 19.18 10.52 6.03
C ASP A 612 19.78 9.21 6.53
N ARG A 613 19.23 8.64 7.61
CA ARG A 613 19.68 7.34 8.13
C ARG A 613 19.52 6.20 7.13
N VAL A 614 18.44 6.22 6.32
CA VAL A 614 18.22 5.20 5.27
C VAL A 614 19.22 5.40 4.15
N TRP A 615 19.45 6.67 3.73
CA TRP A 615 20.46 7.00 2.73
C TRP A 615 21.86 6.55 3.18
N ASP A 616 22.23 6.82 4.43
CA ASP A 616 23.56 6.51 4.94
C ASP A 616 23.76 4.99 5.13
N ALA A 617 22.69 4.24 5.41
CA ALA A 617 22.71 2.78 5.52
C ALA A 617 22.76 2.06 4.17
N LEU A 618 22.42 2.72 3.05
CA LEU A 618 22.50 2.09 1.73
C LEU A 618 23.94 1.69 1.38
N PRO A 619 24.17 0.44 0.91
CA PRO A 619 25.48 0.01 0.45
C PRO A 619 26.03 0.94 -0.63
N THR A 620 27.37 1.12 -0.64
CA THR A 620 28.08 1.84 -1.71
C THR A 620 28.75 0.90 -2.72
N ARG A 621 28.87 -0.38 -2.36
CA ARG A 621 29.45 -1.41 -3.23
C ARG A 621 28.34 -2.10 -4.03
N ILE A 622 28.41 -2.02 -5.34
CA ILE A 622 27.48 -2.70 -6.27
C ILE A 622 27.58 -4.21 -6.06
N ALA A 623 26.46 -4.87 -5.91
CA ALA A 623 26.39 -6.30 -5.64
C ALA A 623 26.94 -7.15 -6.79
N ASP A 624 27.59 -8.24 -6.44
CA ASP A 624 28.07 -9.24 -7.38
C ASP A 624 26.91 -9.79 -8.22
N GLY A 625 27.19 -10.08 -9.49
CA GLY A 625 26.20 -10.56 -10.42
C GLY A 625 25.37 -9.47 -11.10
N THR A 626 25.61 -8.17 -10.79
CA THR A 626 24.99 -7.04 -11.48
C THR A 626 25.64 -6.83 -12.85
N ARG A 627 24.82 -6.64 -13.91
CA ARG A 627 25.27 -6.16 -15.21
C ARG A 627 25.31 -4.65 -15.20
N ILE A 628 26.47 -4.08 -15.42
CA ILE A 628 26.70 -2.62 -15.46
C ILE A 628 27.16 -2.18 -16.83
N ALA A 629 26.89 -0.90 -17.15
CA ALA A 629 27.33 -0.26 -18.38
C ALA A 629 27.91 1.12 -18.08
N LYS A 630 28.93 1.48 -18.81
CA LYS A 630 29.57 2.81 -18.72
C LYS A 630 28.68 3.85 -19.40
N SER A 631 28.37 4.93 -18.69
CA SER A 631 27.60 6.05 -19.24
C SER A 631 28.28 6.62 -20.48
N GLY A 632 27.51 6.90 -21.55
CA GLY A 632 27.99 7.44 -22.79
C GLY A 632 28.88 6.49 -23.62
N SER A 633 28.97 5.20 -23.27
CA SER A 633 29.80 4.20 -23.95
C SER A 633 29.03 2.90 -24.20
N PRO A 634 29.36 2.11 -25.22
CA PRO A 634 28.82 0.77 -25.39
C PRO A 634 29.42 -0.27 -24.41
N SER A 635 30.43 0.11 -23.61
CA SER A 635 31.13 -0.79 -22.71
C SER A 635 30.19 -1.35 -21.63
N GLU A 636 30.21 -2.67 -21.45
CA GLU A 636 29.45 -3.37 -20.46
C GLU A 636 30.30 -4.35 -19.65
N ALA A 637 29.95 -4.59 -18.42
CA ALA A 637 30.67 -5.47 -17.52
C ALA A 637 29.72 -6.20 -16.56
N ALA A 638 30.22 -7.21 -15.90
CA ALA A 638 29.64 -7.78 -14.68
C ALA A 638 30.42 -7.33 -13.44
N VAL A 639 29.75 -7.22 -12.33
CA VAL A 639 30.39 -7.10 -11.03
C VAL A 639 30.61 -8.50 -10.47
N VAL A 640 31.85 -8.88 -10.22
CA VAL A 640 32.27 -10.20 -9.73
C VAL A 640 33.28 -10.03 -8.62
N GLY A 641 32.97 -10.49 -7.40
CA GLY A 641 33.85 -10.26 -6.26
C GLY A 641 34.13 -8.77 -6.01
N GLY A 642 33.20 -7.88 -6.34
CA GLY A 642 33.34 -6.44 -6.28
C GLY A 642 34.22 -5.82 -7.38
N ALA A 643 34.76 -6.66 -8.28
CA ALA A 643 35.53 -6.18 -9.42
C ALA A 643 34.62 -5.99 -10.65
N ARG A 644 35.02 -5.06 -11.50
CA ARG A 644 34.48 -4.92 -12.83
C ARG A 644 35.13 -5.94 -13.78
N VAL A 645 34.32 -6.83 -14.34
CA VAL A 645 34.72 -7.83 -15.34
C VAL A 645 34.08 -7.45 -16.67
N ASP A 646 34.88 -6.80 -17.54
CA ASP A 646 34.38 -6.25 -18.80
C ASP A 646 33.99 -7.38 -19.80
N PHE A 647 32.95 -7.13 -20.59
CA PHE A 647 32.60 -7.95 -21.77
C PHE A 647 33.11 -7.28 -23.02
N HIS A 648 33.81 -8.06 -23.86
CA HIS A 648 34.31 -7.54 -25.15
C HIS A 648 33.30 -7.73 -26.29
N THR A 649 32.42 -8.72 -26.14
CA THR A 649 31.37 -9.01 -27.12
C THR A 649 30.06 -9.32 -26.47
N GLU A 650 28.98 -9.18 -27.25
CA GLU A 650 27.64 -9.63 -26.82
C GLU A 650 27.59 -11.12 -26.55
N ALA A 651 28.30 -11.92 -27.36
CA ALA A 651 28.37 -13.36 -27.19
C ALA A 651 28.97 -13.75 -25.83
N GLU A 652 30.11 -13.11 -25.44
CA GLU A 652 30.69 -13.30 -24.10
C GLU A 652 29.68 -13.01 -23.00
N ARG A 653 28.98 -11.89 -23.10
CA ARG A 653 27.96 -11.48 -22.13
C ARG A 653 26.83 -12.50 -22.00
N ASN A 654 26.33 -12.98 -23.14
CA ASN A 654 25.22 -13.92 -23.20
C ASN A 654 25.61 -15.31 -22.67
N VAL A 655 26.77 -15.83 -23.05
CA VAL A 655 27.30 -17.12 -22.57
C VAL A 655 27.62 -17.06 -21.07
N ALA A 656 28.04 -15.91 -20.56
CA ALA A 656 28.25 -15.69 -19.13
C ALA A 656 26.92 -15.53 -18.33
N GLY A 657 25.75 -15.57 -18.98
CA GLY A 657 24.43 -15.50 -18.35
C GLY A 657 24.00 -14.08 -17.94
N TYR A 658 24.60 -13.06 -18.55
CA TYR A 658 24.22 -11.67 -18.28
C TYR A 658 23.33 -11.05 -19.38
N GLY A 659 23.05 -11.78 -20.46
CA GLY A 659 22.22 -11.27 -21.56
C GLY A 659 20.83 -10.83 -21.16
N THR A 660 20.15 -11.61 -20.31
CA THR A 660 18.79 -11.34 -19.82
C THR A 660 18.75 -10.42 -18.59
N LYS A 661 19.90 -10.14 -17.98
CA LYS A 661 19.93 -9.24 -16.80
C LYS A 661 19.76 -7.79 -17.23
N ALA A 662 19.01 -7.03 -16.42
CA ALA A 662 18.81 -5.61 -16.63
C ALA A 662 20.15 -4.88 -16.71
N ARG A 663 20.31 -4.07 -17.77
CA ARG A 663 21.49 -3.23 -17.98
C ARG A 663 21.41 -1.99 -17.08
N GLN A 664 22.31 -1.86 -16.12
CA GLN A 664 22.37 -0.74 -15.18
C GLN A 664 23.49 0.23 -15.60
N VAL A 665 23.13 1.45 -15.98
CA VAL A 665 24.13 2.45 -16.41
C VAL A 665 24.66 3.19 -15.18
N ILE A 666 26.00 3.29 -15.10
CA ILE A 666 26.70 3.98 -14.02
C ILE A 666 27.59 5.11 -14.55
N PRO A 667 27.85 6.15 -13.74
CA PRO A 667 28.73 7.24 -14.13
C PRO A 667 30.13 6.76 -14.52
N VAL A 668 30.74 7.45 -15.49
CA VAL A 668 32.11 7.20 -15.98
C VAL A 668 33.10 7.10 -14.81
N ARG A 669 33.08 8.05 -13.88
CA ARG A 669 33.97 8.08 -12.72
C ARG A 669 33.81 6.85 -11.80
N VAL A 670 32.57 6.34 -11.65
CA VAL A 670 32.32 5.14 -10.83
C VAL A 670 32.83 3.91 -11.56
N TRP A 671 32.60 3.82 -12.88
CA TRP A 671 33.13 2.76 -13.72
C TRP A 671 34.67 2.70 -13.68
N ASP A 672 35.35 3.83 -13.85
CA ASP A 672 36.80 3.90 -13.89
C ASP A 672 37.47 3.70 -12.53
N ALA A 673 36.76 4.01 -11.44
CA ALA A 673 37.21 3.74 -10.06
C ALA A 673 37.07 2.29 -9.62
N MET A 674 36.30 1.47 -10.34
CA MET A 674 36.12 0.06 -9.99
C MET A 674 37.41 -0.73 -10.24
N THR A 675 37.84 -1.50 -9.25
CA THR A 675 38.92 -2.47 -9.44
C THR A 675 38.54 -3.51 -10.50
N THR A 676 39.55 -4.00 -11.24
CA THR A 676 39.41 -5.15 -12.13
C THR A 676 39.91 -6.46 -11.50
N ARG A 677 40.50 -6.36 -10.27
CA ARG A 677 40.96 -7.52 -9.51
C ARG A 677 39.81 -8.13 -8.70
N ILE A 678 39.41 -9.33 -9.06
CA ILE A 678 38.37 -10.08 -8.33
C ILE A 678 38.87 -10.36 -6.90
N ALA A 679 38.04 -10.08 -5.92
CA ALA A 679 38.40 -10.25 -4.51
C ALA A 679 38.62 -11.72 -4.13
N ASP A 680 39.56 -11.92 -3.24
CA ASP A 680 39.84 -13.23 -2.66
C ASP A 680 38.60 -13.79 -1.96
N GLY A 681 38.45 -15.12 -2.03
CA GLY A 681 37.28 -15.78 -1.46
C GLY A 681 36.07 -15.81 -2.40
N THR A 682 36.14 -15.23 -3.58
CA THR A 682 35.07 -15.31 -4.59
C THR A 682 35.08 -16.68 -5.28
N ARG A 683 33.89 -17.31 -5.39
CA ARG A 683 33.70 -18.51 -6.25
C ARG A 683 33.40 -18.06 -7.67
N ILE A 684 34.25 -18.47 -8.60
CA ILE A 684 34.10 -18.16 -10.01
C ILE A 684 33.88 -19.41 -10.86
N ALA A 685 33.27 -19.23 -12.03
CA ALA A 685 33.05 -20.30 -12.99
C ALA A 685 33.39 -19.84 -14.41
N LYS A 686 33.96 -20.71 -15.20
CA LYS A 686 34.30 -20.45 -16.60
C LYS A 686 33.02 -20.43 -17.44
N SER A 687 32.82 -19.36 -18.18
CA SER A 687 31.67 -19.20 -19.08
C SER A 687 31.60 -20.33 -20.11
N GLY A 688 30.41 -20.97 -20.23
CA GLY A 688 30.22 -22.09 -21.17
C GLY A 688 30.80 -23.45 -20.73
N TRP A 689 31.40 -23.53 -19.54
CA TRP A 689 32.03 -24.75 -19.00
C TRP A 689 31.54 -25.09 -17.61
N SER A 690 31.77 -26.33 -17.20
CA SER A 690 31.48 -26.78 -15.83
C SER A 690 32.58 -26.42 -14.83
N SER A 691 33.73 -25.90 -15.32
CA SER A 691 34.88 -25.55 -14.48
C SER A 691 34.58 -24.45 -13.48
N GLU A 692 34.96 -24.71 -12.23
CA GLU A 692 34.80 -23.73 -11.12
C GLU A 692 36.12 -23.60 -10.34
N ALA A 693 36.30 -22.41 -9.75
CA ALA A 693 37.48 -22.07 -8.99
C ALA A 693 37.17 -21.11 -7.85
N ALA A 694 38.09 -21.00 -6.92
CA ALA A 694 38.16 -19.89 -5.94
C ALA A 694 39.25 -18.88 -6.38
N VAL A 695 39.04 -17.62 -6.06
CA VAL A 695 40.10 -16.61 -6.11
C VAL A 695 40.79 -16.60 -4.75
N VAL A 696 42.09 -16.86 -4.73
CA VAL A 696 42.92 -16.93 -3.51
C VAL A 696 44.24 -16.21 -3.75
N GLY A 697 44.50 -15.15 -3.01
CA GLY A 697 45.68 -14.31 -3.25
C GLY A 697 45.76 -13.75 -4.66
N GLY A 698 44.58 -13.46 -5.25
CA GLY A 698 44.48 -13.03 -6.64
C GLY A 698 44.65 -14.12 -7.67
N ALA A 699 44.96 -15.35 -7.29
CA ALA A 699 45.11 -16.49 -8.17
C ALA A 699 43.83 -17.28 -8.31
N ARG A 700 43.67 -17.94 -9.46
CA ARG A 700 42.61 -18.91 -9.72
C ARG A 700 43.04 -20.27 -9.14
N VAL A 701 42.31 -20.77 -8.19
CA VAL A 701 42.48 -22.11 -7.58
C VAL A 701 41.31 -22.98 -8.02
N ASP A 702 41.55 -23.83 -8.99
CA ASP A 702 40.54 -24.67 -9.63
C ASP A 702 40.03 -25.78 -8.68
N PHE A 703 38.73 -26.09 -8.75
CA PHE A 703 38.14 -27.28 -8.11
C PHE A 703 37.98 -28.37 -9.15
N HIS A 704 38.44 -29.58 -8.83
CA HIS A 704 38.29 -30.72 -9.73
C HIS A 704 37.00 -31.51 -9.45
N THR A 705 36.49 -31.42 -8.24
CA THR A 705 35.25 -32.09 -7.83
C THR A 705 34.36 -31.15 -6.99
N GLU A 706 33.10 -31.52 -6.93
CA GLU A 706 32.17 -30.85 -6.04
C GLU A 706 32.54 -31.00 -4.57
N ALA A 707 33.06 -32.15 -4.17
CA ALA A 707 33.54 -32.39 -2.82
C ALA A 707 34.66 -31.43 -2.45
N GLU A 708 35.71 -31.27 -3.31
CA GLU A 708 36.76 -30.27 -3.08
C GLU A 708 36.23 -28.86 -2.87
N ARG A 709 35.26 -28.48 -3.67
CA ARG A 709 34.62 -27.15 -3.54
C ARG A 709 33.88 -26.98 -2.21
N ASN A 710 33.11 -27.99 -1.83
CA ASN A 710 32.33 -28.01 -0.60
C ASN A 710 33.23 -28.03 0.65
N ASP A 711 34.25 -28.89 0.65
CA ASP A 711 35.22 -29.05 1.73
C ASP A 711 36.06 -27.76 1.92
N ALA A 712 36.34 -27.04 0.85
CA ALA A 712 37.00 -25.76 0.89
C ALA A 712 36.08 -24.60 1.31
N GLY A 713 34.77 -24.87 1.58
CA GLY A 713 33.81 -23.89 2.07
C GLY A 713 33.23 -22.98 0.98
N TYR A 714 33.33 -23.36 -0.28
CA TYR A 714 32.79 -22.59 -1.42
C TYR A 714 31.45 -23.11 -1.94
N GLY A 715 30.92 -24.21 -1.39
CA GLY A 715 29.66 -24.81 -1.83
C GLY A 715 28.47 -23.85 -1.75
N ALA A 716 28.31 -23.19 -0.63
CA ALA A 716 27.23 -22.24 -0.37
C ALA A 716 27.49 -20.84 -0.96
N LYS A 717 28.70 -20.54 -1.46
CA LYS A 717 28.99 -19.22 -2.04
C LYS A 717 28.35 -19.07 -3.42
N PRO A 718 27.80 -17.89 -3.75
CA PRO A 718 27.24 -17.64 -5.07
C PRO A 718 28.24 -17.92 -6.20
N ARG A 719 27.81 -18.68 -7.18
CA ARG A 719 28.59 -18.97 -8.39
C ARG A 719 28.60 -17.73 -9.30
N GLN A 720 29.78 -17.15 -9.53
CA GLN A 720 29.94 -15.96 -10.38
C GLN A 720 30.60 -16.38 -11.71
N VAL A 721 29.89 -16.20 -12.80
CA VAL A 721 30.43 -16.61 -14.14
C VAL A 721 31.30 -15.48 -14.71
N VAL A 722 32.49 -15.84 -15.15
CA VAL A 722 33.44 -14.94 -15.80
C VAL A 722 33.69 -15.36 -17.24
N PRO A 723 33.96 -14.43 -18.17
CA PRO A 723 34.35 -14.76 -19.55
C PRO A 723 35.57 -15.68 -19.60
N VAL A 724 35.65 -16.52 -20.65
CA VAL A 724 36.76 -17.45 -20.90
C VAL A 724 38.11 -16.72 -20.84
N ARG A 725 38.26 -15.58 -21.51
CA ARG A 725 39.51 -14.81 -21.53
C ARG A 725 39.94 -14.35 -20.12
N VAL A 726 38.96 -13.97 -19.26
CA VAL A 726 39.27 -13.54 -17.89
C VAL A 726 39.72 -14.74 -17.07
N TRP A 727 39.01 -15.87 -17.20
CA TRP A 727 39.38 -17.14 -16.56
C TRP A 727 40.80 -17.58 -16.95
N ASP A 728 41.11 -17.61 -18.25
CA ASP A 728 42.39 -18.08 -18.76
C ASP A 728 43.54 -17.07 -18.50
N GLY A 729 43.22 -15.79 -18.39
CA GLY A 729 44.21 -14.74 -18.05
C GLY A 729 44.53 -14.64 -16.53
N MET A 730 43.81 -15.35 -15.67
CA MET A 730 44.13 -15.35 -14.24
C MET A 730 45.37 -16.21 -13.97
N THR A 731 46.28 -15.69 -13.16
CA THR A 731 47.42 -16.48 -12.65
C THR A 731 46.89 -17.64 -11.78
N THR A 732 47.60 -18.75 -11.77
CA THR A 732 47.41 -19.89 -10.86
C THR A 732 48.37 -19.86 -9.68
N ARG A 733 49.33 -18.91 -9.66
CA ARG A 733 50.28 -18.73 -8.55
C ARG A 733 49.69 -17.80 -7.51
N ILE A 734 49.43 -18.34 -6.33
CA ILE A 734 48.95 -17.58 -5.18
C ILE A 734 49.99 -16.55 -4.78
N ALA A 735 49.55 -15.29 -4.61
CA ALA A 735 50.44 -14.20 -4.27
C ALA A 735 51.11 -14.37 -2.89
N ASP A 736 52.37 -13.93 -2.81
CA ASP A 736 53.09 -13.86 -1.54
C ASP A 736 52.35 -13.01 -0.51
N GLY A 737 52.46 -13.40 0.75
CA GLY A 737 51.76 -12.74 1.82
C GLY A 737 50.32 -13.18 2.02
N THR A 738 49.78 -14.12 1.21
CA THR A 738 48.45 -14.74 1.40
C THR A 738 48.48 -15.75 2.56
N ARG A 739 47.48 -15.67 3.47
CA ARG A 739 47.27 -16.71 4.48
C ARG A 739 46.37 -17.79 3.88
N ILE A 740 46.84 -19.00 3.86
CA ILE A 740 46.08 -20.15 3.32
C ILE A 740 45.87 -21.21 4.39
N ALA A 741 44.81 -22.01 4.20
CA ALA A 741 44.49 -23.14 5.06
C ALA A 741 44.18 -24.38 4.24
N LYS A 742 44.59 -25.56 4.70
CA LYS A 742 44.30 -26.88 4.09
C LYS A 742 42.82 -27.22 4.28
N SER A 743 42.10 -27.55 3.23
CA SER A 743 40.72 -28.02 3.31
C SER A 743 40.61 -29.24 4.20
N GLY A 744 39.59 -29.29 5.06
CA GLY A 744 39.37 -30.43 5.98
C GLY A 744 40.36 -30.54 7.11
N ALA A 745 41.33 -29.61 7.30
CA ALA A 745 42.34 -29.66 8.33
C ALA A 745 42.45 -28.33 9.08
N THR A 746 43.18 -28.37 10.22
CA THR A 746 43.51 -27.15 11.03
C THR A 746 44.80 -26.51 10.56
N SER A 747 45.50 -27.09 9.61
CA SER A 747 46.81 -26.62 9.10
C SER A 747 46.65 -25.28 8.37
N GLU A 748 47.48 -24.30 8.74
CA GLU A 748 47.58 -22.99 8.16
C GLU A 748 49.00 -22.65 7.71
N ALA A 749 49.11 -21.85 6.67
CA ALA A 749 50.38 -21.43 6.14
C ALA A 749 50.32 -20.01 5.54
N ALA A 750 51.46 -19.41 5.32
CA ALA A 750 51.63 -18.26 4.43
C ALA A 750 52.29 -18.69 3.13
N VAL A 751 51.96 -17.96 2.05
CA VAL A 751 52.69 -18.02 0.80
C VAL A 751 53.85 -17.04 0.87
N VAL A 752 55.11 -17.51 0.74
CA VAL A 752 56.32 -16.69 0.81
C VAL A 752 57.26 -17.11 -0.29
N GLY A 753 57.60 -16.19 -1.22
CA GLY A 753 58.39 -16.52 -2.40
C GLY A 753 57.81 -17.67 -3.21
N GLY A 754 56.45 -17.75 -3.28
CA GLY A 754 55.70 -18.84 -3.91
C GLY A 754 55.73 -20.16 -3.19
N ALA A 755 56.43 -20.25 -2.02
CA ALA A 755 56.47 -21.43 -1.17
C ALA A 755 55.36 -21.41 -0.11
N ARG A 756 54.91 -22.55 0.30
CA ARG A 756 54.08 -22.76 1.49
C ARG A 756 54.94 -22.76 2.72
N VAL A 757 54.77 -21.79 3.60
CA VAL A 757 55.42 -21.69 4.90
C VAL A 757 54.40 -22.02 5.97
N ASP A 758 54.44 -23.26 6.51
CA ASP A 758 53.46 -23.72 7.50
C ASP A 758 53.62 -23.07 8.85
N PHE A 759 52.52 -22.78 9.55
CA PHE A 759 52.49 -22.35 10.97
C PHE A 759 52.19 -23.56 11.85
N HIS A 760 52.97 -23.73 12.89
CA HIS A 760 52.78 -24.83 13.84
C HIS A 760 51.92 -24.43 15.05
N SER A 761 51.73 -23.12 15.26
CA SER A 761 50.88 -22.58 16.32
C SER A 761 50.21 -21.25 15.90
N MET A 762 49.17 -20.88 16.62
CA MET A 762 48.55 -19.56 16.46
C MET A 762 49.50 -18.41 16.85
N ASP A 763 50.39 -18.65 17.78
CA ASP A 763 51.38 -17.65 18.20
C ASP A 763 52.36 -17.36 17.05
N GLU A 764 52.87 -18.41 16.35
CA GLU A 764 53.70 -18.23 15.16
C GLU A 764 52.99 -17.43 14.07
N LEU A 765 51.70 -17.73 13.85
CA LEU A 765 50.87 -17.07 12.86
C LEU A 765 50.66 -15.59 13.21
N GLN A 766 50.40 -15.28 14.48
CA GLN A 766 50.25 -13.89 14.96
C GLN A 766 51.56 -13.13 14.93
N ALA A 767 52.66 -13.74 15.42
CA ALA A 767 53.99 -13.14 15.41
C ALA A 767 54.51 -12.80 14.01
N ALA A 768 54.16 -13.64 13.03
CA ALA A 768 54.44 -13.39 11.60
C ALA A 768 53.49 -12.38 10.94
N GLY A 769 52.51 -11.82 11.69
CA GLY A 769 51.57 -10.80 11.20
C GLY A 769 50.46 -11.32 10.29
N TYR A 770 50.17 -12.61 10.31
CA TYR A 770 49.10 -13.21 9.50
C TYR A 770 47.78 -13.36 10.29
N GLY A 771 47.75 -13.09 11.58
CA GLY A 771 46.53 -13.22 12.40
C GLY A 771 45.35 -12.44 11.89
N ALA A 772 45.54 -11.18 11.49
CA ALA A 772 44.50 -10.31 10.96
C ALA A 772 44.17 -10.55 9.47
N LYS A 773 44.97 -11.35 8.75
CA LYS A 773 44.74 -11.61 7.32
C LYS A 773 43.62 -12.60 7.11
N PRO A 774 42.74 -12.42 6.09
CA PRO A 774 41.67 -13.36 5.78
C PRO A 774 42.23 -14.77 5.55
N ARG A 775 41.66 -15.75 6.22
CA ARG A 775 41.96 -17.17 6.02
C ARG A 775 41.34 -17.67 4.71
N GLN A 776 42.18 -18.07 3.76
CA GLN A 776 41.73 -18.60 2.45
C GLN A 776 41.93 -20.11 2.42
N VAL A 777 40.84 -20.87 2.26
CA VAL A 777 40.91 -22.32 2.23
C VAL A 777 41.22 -22.78 0.81
N VAL A 778 42.23 -23.66 0.65
CA VAL A 778 42.62 -24.26 -0.62
C VAL A 778 42.40 -25.79 -0.60
N PRO A 779 42.08 -26.43 -1.75
CA PRO A 779 41.97 -27.88 -1.82
C PRO A 779 43.23 -28.58 -1.34
N VAL A 780 43.07 -29.79 -0.77
CA VAL A 780 44.18 -30.65 -0.31
C VAL A 780 45.26 -30.79 -1.39
N ARG A 781 44.89 -31.14 -2.62
CA ARG A 781 45.85 -31.30 -3.73
C ARG A 781 46.66 -30.04 -4.03
N VAL A 782 46.03 -28.86 -3.93
CA VAL A 782 46.76 -27.57 -4.13
C VAL A 782 47.73 -27.30 -3.01
N TRP A 783 47.30 -27.54 -1.76
CA TRP A 783 48.13 -27.43 -0.58
C TRP A 783 49.37 -28.35 -0.68
N ASP A 784 49.16 -29.63 -1.02
CA ASP A 784 50.23 -30.65 -1.08
C ASP A 784 51.17 -30.48 -2.28
N ALA A 785 50.70 -29.89 -3.39
CA ALA A 785 51.50 -29.55 -4.56
C ALA A 785 52.39 -28.28 -4.38
N MET A 786 52.15 -27.46 -3.38
CA MET A 786 52.94 -26.25 -3.15
C MET A 786 54.33 -26.63 -2.66
N THR A 787 55.37 -26.06 -3.31
CA THR A 787 56.73 -26.15 -2.78
C THR A 787 56.87 -25.57 -1.40
N THR A 788 57.74 -26.13 -0.57
CA THR A 788 58.15 -25.54 0.75
C THR A 788 59.48 -24.79 0.65
N ARG A 789 60.14 -24.78 -0.54
CA ARG A 789 61.38 -24.06 -0.77
C ARG A 789 61.06 -22.65 -1.23
N ILE A 790 61.45 -21.66 -0.40
CA ILE A 790 61.28 -20.23 -0.71
C ILE A 790 62.12 -19.88 -1.92
N ALA A 791 61.55 -19.24 -2.92
CA ALA A 791 62.26 -18.89 -4.17
C ALA A 791 63.37 -17.86 -3.91
N ASP A 792 64.39 -17.99 -4.70
CA ASP A 792 65.50 -17.02 -4.71
C ASP A 792 64.99 -15.63 -5.11
N GLY A 793 65.63 -14.59 -4.55
CA GLY A 793 65.21 -13.20 -4.67
C GLY A 793 64.13 -12.74 -3.65
N THR A 794 63.59 -13.66 -2.84
CA THR A 794 62.60 -13.30 -1.82
C THR A 794 63.28 -12.60 -0.64
N ARG A 795 62.79 -11.41 -0.25
CA ARG A 795 63.20 -10.71 0.98
C ARG A 795 62.37 -11.23 2.14
N ILE A 796 63.02 -11.73 3.13
CA ILE A 796 62.37 -12.30 4.33
C ILE A 796 62.81 -11.56 5.61
N LYS A 797 61.93 -11.58 6.62
CA LYS A 797 62.19 -11.09 7.97
C LYS A 797 61.81 -12.17 8.98
N ASP A 798 62.62 -12.32 9.99
CA ASP A 798 62.31 -13.18 11.14
C ASP A 798 61.17 -12.57 11.96
N ALA A 799 60.16 -13.36 12.31
CA ALA A 799 59.02 -12.92 13.13
C ALA A 799 59.40 -12.50 14.53
N GLY A 800 60.48 -13.10 15.09
CA GLY A 800 60.94 -12.85 16.47
C GLY A 800 61.96 -11.74 16.58
N SER A 801 62.41 -11.14 15.48
CA SER A 801 63.48 -10.13 15.51
C SER A 801 63.31 -9.08 14.43
N LEU A 802 64.27 -8.13 14.36
CA LEU A 802 64.35 -7.14 13.25
C LEU A 802 65.22 -7.63 12.09
N SER A 803 65.76 -8.84 12.18
CA SER A 803 66.65 -9.39 11.22
C SER A 803 66.01 -9.65 9.87
N GLN A 804 66.67 -9.17 8.81
CA GLN A 804 66.21 -9.33 7.44
C GLN A 804 67.25 -10.05 6.58
N ALA A 805 66.78 -10.79 5.61
CA ALA A 805 67.61 -11.54 4.67
C ALA A 805 66.98 -11.61 3.29
N ALA A 806 67.78 -11.92 2.28
CA ALA A 806 67.34 -12.45 1.00
C ALA A 806 67.57 -13.98 0.97
N VAL A 807 66.69 -14.69 0.24
CA VAL A 807 66.96 -16.09 -0.15
C VAL A 807 67.69 -16.04 -1.50
N VAL A 808 68.87 -16.62 -1.59
CA VAL A 808 69.71 -16.65 -2.78
C VAL A 808 70.36 -18.03 -2.90
N GLY A 809 70.22 -18.68 -4.03
CA GLY A 809 70.69 -20.06 -4.22
C GLY A 809 70.14 -21.01 -3.17
N GLY A 810 68.96 -20.73 -2.62
CA GLY A 810 68.34 -21.47 -1.51
C GLY A 810 68.93 -21.14 -0.13
N ALA A 811 70.01 -20.35 -0.07
CA ALA A 811 70.64 -19.95 1.20
C ALA A 811 70.01 -18.64 1.74
N LYS A 812 70.03 -18.49 3.04
CA LYS A 812 69.68 -17.26 3.73
C LYS A 812 70.86 -16.29 3.73
N VAL A 813 70.72 -15.15 3.09
CA VAL A 813 71.70 -14.07 3.03
C VAL A 813 71.26 -12.96 3.96
N PRO A 814 71.68 -12.89 5.24
CA PRO A 814 71.26 -11.83 6.14
C PRO A 814 71.93 -10.50 5.82
N PHE A 815 71.13 -9.40 6.04
CA PHE A 815 71.62 -8.03 5.90
C PHE A 815 71.90 -7.48 7.31
N HIS A 816 73.07 -6.85 7.48
CA HIS A 816 73.48 -6.25 8.75
C HIS A 816 73.08 -4.78 8.87
N SER A 817 72.80 -4.14 7.75
CA SER A 817 72.31 -2.78 7.68
C SER A 817 71.32 -2.53 6.53
N MET A 818 70.60 -1.39 6.57
CA MET A 818 69.74 -0.99 5.48
C MET A 818 70.52 -0.61 4.21
N GLU A 819 71.80 -0.13 4.40
CA GLU A 819 72.67 0.16 3.29
C GLU A 819 73.03 -1.11 2.54
N GLU A 820 73.41 -2.18 3.21
CA GLU A 820 73.68 -3.48 2.59
C GLU A 820 72.44 -4.01 1.82
N LEU A 821 71.26 -3.88 2.43
CA LEU A 821 69.99 -4.31 1.81
C LEU A 821 69.72 -3.51 0.54
N THR A 822 69.90 -2.19 0.60
CA THR A 822 69.68 -1.27 -0.51
C THR A 822 70.71 -1.50 -1.62
N ALA A 823 71.99 -1.56 -1.29
CA ALA A 823 73.04 -1.81 -2.25
C ALA A 823 72.89 -3.16 -2.96
N SER A 824 72.40 -4.15 -2.28
CA SER A 824 72.11 -5.48 -2.86
C SER A 824 70.83 -5.54 -3.69
N GLY A 825 70.06 -4.43 -3.81
CA GLY A 825 68.87 -4.30 -4.65
C GLY A 825 67.58 -4.89 -4.05
N TYR A 826 67.48 -5.07 -2.73
CA TYR A 826 66.35 -5.64 -2.07
C TYR A 826 65.45 -4.57 -1.39
N ALA A 827 65.77 -3.31 -1.48
CA ALA A 827 64.99 -2.25 -0.83
C ALA A 827 63.49 -2.25 -1.25
N ASP A 828 63.25 -2.37 -2.57
CA ASP A 828 61.93 -2.36 -3.19
C ASP A 828 61.27 -3.75 -3.23
N VAL A 829 61.96 -4.82 -2.85
CA VAL A 829 61.40 -6.18 -2.80
C VAL A 829 60.46 -6.27 -1.60
N PRO A 830 59.15 -6.66 -1.80
CA PRO A 830 58.20 -6.77 -0.67
C PRO A 830 58.71 -7.73 0.40
N MET A 831 58.81 -7.25 1.64
CA MET A 831 59.26 -8.03 2.77
C MET A 831 58.20 -9.02 3.23
N GLN A 832 58.60 -10.30 3.34
CA GLN A 832 57.73 -11.37 3.86
C GLN A 832 58.24 -11.81 5.24
N VAL A 833 57.32 -11.90 6.20
CA VAL A 833 57.68 -12.36 7.56
C VAL A 833 57.53 -13.87 7.63
N VAL A 834 58.57 -14.55 8.13
CA VAL A 834 58.59 -16.01 8.33
C VAL A 834 58.74 -16.33 9.81
N PRO A 835 58.15 -17.49 10.27
CA PRO A 835 58.41 -17.98 11.64
C PRO A 835 59.87 -18.14 11.92
N ASN A 836 60.25 -17.89 13.19
CA ASN A 836 61.67 -18.05 13.61
C ASN A 836 62.25 -19.41 13.26
N ARG A 837 61.53 -20.53 13.50
CA ARG A 837 61.97 -21.87 13.11
C ARG A 837 62.32 -21.96 11.63
N VAL A 838 61.51 -21.34 10.74
CA VAL A 838 61.78 -21.33 9.28
C VAL A 838 63.00 -20.48 8.98
N TRP A 839 63.12 -19.33 9.64
CA TRP A 839 64.31 -18.50 9.55
C TRP A 839 65.60 -19.26 9.94
N GLN A 840 65.52 -20.05 10.99
CA GLN A 840 66.69 -20.84 11.46
C GLN A 840 66.98 -22.06 10.56
N SER A 841 65.95 -22.65 9.93
CA SER A 841 66.13 -23.83 9.09
C SER A 841 66.64 -23.55 7.68
N LEU A 842 66.66 -22.28 7.28
CA LEU A 842 67.20 -21.91 5.98
C LEU A 842 68.73 -22.14 5.93
N PRO A 843 69.26 -22.81 4.88
CA PRO A 843 70.68 -23.10 4.76
C PRO A 843 71.50 -21.78 4.73
N ALA A 844 72.71 -21.84 5.23
CA ALA A 844 73.72 -20.79 5.06
C ALA A 844 74.57 -21.02 3.78
N GLU A 845 74.55 -22.25 3.23
CA GLU A 845 75.35 -22.60 2.04
C GLU A 845 74.52 -22.46 0.78
N PHE A 846 75.09 -21.88 -0.24
CA PHE A 846 74.53 -21.70 -1.55
C PHE A 846 74.49 -23.01 -2.33
N ALA A 847 73.40 -23.24 -3.05
CA ALA A 847 73.36 -24.36 -3.97
C ALA A 847 74.32 -24.22 -5.12
N ASP A 848 74.87 -25.33 -5.62
CA ASP A 848 75.74 -25.37 -6.79
C ASP A 848 75.08 -24.74 -8.02
N GLY A 849 75.84 -24.02 -8.78
CA GLY A 849 75.34 -23.22 -9.95
C GLY A 849 74.89 -21.83 -9.60
N THR A 850 74.80 -21.40 -8.30
CA THR A 850 74.48 -20.04 -7.87
C THR A 850 75.60 -19.09 -8.34
N ARG A 851 75.19 -17.97 -8.97
CA ARG A 851 76.12 -16.88 -9.39
C ARG A 851 75.92 -15.69 -8.48
N LEU A 852 77.02 -15.22 -7.92
CA LEU A 852 77.01 -14.11 -6.95
C LEU A 852 77.92 -12.96 -7.44
N LYS A 853 77.51 -11.73 -7.13
CA LYS A 853 78.38 -10.54 -7.24
C LYS A 853 78.19 -9.62 -6.03
N SER A 854 79.21 -8.79 -5.75
CA SER A 854 79.05 -7.70 -4.80
C SER A 854 78.47 -6.46 -5.50
N PRO A 855 77.78 -5.59 -4.74
CA PRO A 855 77.40 -4.26 -5.25
C PRO A 855 78.60 -3.45 -5.72
N ASP A 856 79.67 -3.60 -5.02
CA ASP A 856 80.90 -2.79 -5.14
C ASP A 856 81.95 -3.39 -6.13
N SER A 857 81.62 -4.57 -6.71
CA SER A 857 82.54 -5.27 -7.62
C SER A 857 81.86 -5.86 -8.83
N PRO A 858 82.41 -5.69 -10.05
CA PRO A 858 81.87 -6.33 -11.23
C PRO A 858 82.15 -7.83 -11.30
N ALA A 859 83.04 -8.37 -10.41
CA ALA A 859 83.39 -9.78 -10.42
C ALA A 859 82.21 -10.67 -10.07
N VAL A 860 82.02 -11.68 -10.94
CA VAL A 860 80.94 -12.67 -10.73
C VAL A 860 81.58 -14.01 -10.34
N TRP A 861 81.00 -14.62 -9.30
CA TRP A 861 81.46 -15.85 -8.72
C TRP A 861 80.42 -16.95 -8.95
N LEU A 862 80.84 -18.12 -9.46
CA LEU A 862 80.02 -19.31 -9.52
C LEU A 862 80.34 -20.19 -8.30
N ILE A 863 79.25 -20.67 -7.64
CA ILE A 863 79.35 -21.63 -6.55
C ILE A 863 79.31 -23.06 -7.11
N THR A 864 80.30 -23.87 -6.71
CA THR A 864 80.41 -25.30 -7.07
C THR A 864 81.00 -26.05 -5.86
N GLU A 865 80.35 -27.09 -5.37
CA GLU A 865 80.77 -27.86 -4.22
C GLU A 865 81.07 -26.98 -2.98
N GLY A 866 80.25 -25.93 -2.77
CA GLY A 866 80.38 -24.98 -1.66
C GLY A 866 81.59 -24.04 -1.77
N ARG A 867 82.26 -23.94 -2.89
CA ARG A 867 83.40 -23.03 -3.19
C ARG A 867 83.03 -22.04 -4.28
N ARG A 868 83.67 -20.88 -4.25
CA ARG A 868 83.53 -19.83 -5.30
C ARG A 868 84.63 -19.89 -6.32
N THR A 869 84.23 -19.88 -7.58
CA THR A 869 85.14 -19.75 -8.75
C THR A 869 84.77 -18.52 -9.56
N PRO A 870 85.74 -17.73 -10.06
CA PRO A 870 85.41 -16.58 -10.91
C PRO A 870 84.81 -17.06 -12.23
N THR A 871 83.74 -16.34 -12.71
CA THR A 871 83.04 -16.69 -13.97
C THR A 871 82.82 -15.46 -14.79
N GLY A 872 82.85 -15.56 -16.10
CA GLY A 872 82.47 -14.47 -17.04
C GLY A 872 81.01 -14.46 -17.41
N VAL A 873 80.17 -15.36 -16.83
CA VAL A 873 78.75 -15.45 -17.15
C VAL A 873 77.98 -14.46 -16.32
N ALA A 874 77.41 -13.44 -16.97
CA ALA A 874 76.69 -12.34 -16.33
C ALA A 874 75.18 -12.57 -16.19
N THR A 875 74.62 -13.73 -16.62
CA THR A 875 73.16 -14.00 -16.54
C THR A 875 72.83 -14.78 -15.26
N GLY A 876 71.71 -14.47 -14.65
CA GLY A 876 71.24 -15.17 -13.42
C GLY A 876 72.15 -14.89 -12.20
N VAL A 877 72.72 -13.70 -12.11
CA VAL A 877 73.63 -13.28 -11.02
C VAL A 877 72.85 -12.59 -9.92
N TRP A 878 73.04 -13.00 -8.71
CA TRP A 878 72.47 -12.38 -7.50
C TRP A 878 73.46 -11.41 -6.87
N THR A 879 73.00 -10.22 -6.52
CA THR A 879 73.82 -9.26 -5.77
C THR A 879 73.68 -9.50 -4.31
N VAL A 880 74.77 -9.73 -3.59
CA VAL A 880 74.86 -9.98 -2.18
C VAL A 880 75.95 -9.11 -1.53
N PRO A 881 75.88 -8.81 -0.21
CA PRO A 881 76.98 -8.06 0.43
C PRO A 881 78.34 -8.71 0.26
N GLN A 882 79.39 -7.91 0.08
CA GLN A 882 80.76 -8.39 -0.15
C GLN A 882 81.24 -9.42 0.91
N ARG A 883 80.94 -9.20 2.21
CA ARG A 883 81.26 -10.09 3.30
C ARG A 883 80.71 -11.50 3.13
N VAL A 884 79.55 -11.63 2.41
CA VAL A 884 78.91 -12.94 2.15
C VAL A 884 79.67 -13.70 1.05
N ILE A 885 80.20 -12.98 0.08
CA ILE A 885 81.07 -13.57 -0.94
C ILE A 885 82.36 -13.99 -0.30
N ASP A 886 82.97 -13.17 0.59
CA ASP A 886 84.24 -13.45 1.21
C ASP A 886 84.17 -14.65 2.16
N ALA A 887 83.01 -14.89 2.81
CA ALA A 887 82.77 -16.05 3.62
C ALA A 887 82.71 -17.38 2.86
N VAL A 888 82.56 -17.38 1.49
CA VAL A 888 82.60 -18.60 0.66
C VAL A 888 84.03 -18.89 0.30
N PRO A 889 84.56 -20.07 0.58
CA PRO A 889 85.93 -20.40 0.25
C PRO A 889 86.21 -20.35 -1.27
N LEU A 890 87.43 -19.94 -1.69
CA LEU A 890 87.89 -20.07 -3.08
C LEU A 890 88.11 -21.55 -3.45
N ALA A 891 87.75 -21.89 -4.70
CA ALA A 891 88.04 -23.21 -5.23
C ALA A 891 89.53 -23.50 -5.39
#